data_e95e1f1621fac7bf5d919211255a9648
#
_entry.id   e95e1f1621fac7bf5d919211255a9648
#
_cell.length_a   1.000
_cell.length_b   1.000
_cell.length_c   1.000
_cell.angle_alpha   90.00
_cell.angle_beta   90.00
_cell.angle_gamma   90.00
#
_symmetry.space_group_name_H-M   'P 1'
#
loop_
_entity.id
_entity.type
_entity.pdbx_description
1 polymer ?
#
loop_
_entity_poly.entity_id
_entity_poly.type
_entity_poly.pdbx_seq_one_letter_code
_entity_poly.pdbx_strand_id
1 'polypeptide(L)'
;MKYTTQKIFKIIILTCLVHLNSCAQHSAKKENLPLETFKHTNQLIHESSPYLLQHAHNPVNWYPWGEEALAKAKEENKLIIISIGYAACHWCHVMEHESFEDEEVAKYMNDNFIAIKIDREERPDIDQVYMNAVQLLSGSGGWPLNCIALPDGRPVYGGTYYPKAQWMNLLQQVAAFVKSDAQKAEEQANALTQGVQQSELVQMNVEESTNTLKDLDGIVEFWRDKMDFVNGGNNRAPKFPMPVSYQFLLHYNYLTANKAALEITTLTLDKMADGGIYDQVGGGFARYSTDAIWKAPHFEKMLYDNGQLVSLYAKAFQQTKDPYYKTIIEETLAFIEREMTSPENGFYSSLDADSEGEEGKFYVWTSNELDEVLGSSSPLIKDYYSVSGSGNWESGNNILFKTKTDEKIADKHKLSLKQLEEEVAKAKAILLEKRTERIRPGLDDKILCSWNGLMLNGYVDAYRVLNKEEYLSKALANANFILKKMKRKDGGLNRNYKNGKSNINGFLDDYSSLIQGFLNLYQATFDEQWLQEAEALMNYSLLHFYDEKSGMFFYTSNLDKALIARKMELTDNVIPASNSEMAKNLYILGKILYKEDYISKSKTMLNNVKSQTAGGMSYYANWDILLAWLVSEPHEVVIVGSACLEKRKEFDQHYLPNVFFAGGQKEGKFEILENKLVDGQTTIYVCQNKVCQLPKVAVSDALKQITK
;
A
#
# COMPACT_ATOMS: atom_id res chain seq x y z
N MET A 1 43.15 -29.60 51.46
CA MET A 1 42.40 -29.47 50.19
C MET A 1 41.08 -28.71 50.34
N LYS A 2 40.97 -27.74 51.26
CA LYS A 2 39.75 -26.90 51.49
C LYS A 2 40.01 -25.36 51.42
N TYR A 3 41.22 -24.93 51.08
CA TYR A 3 41.57 -23.51 51.02
C TYR A 3 41.77 -22.94 49.60
N THR A 4 41.76 -23.79 48.57
CA THR A 4 42.01 -23.35 47.19
C THR A 4 40.72 -23.03 46.39
N THR A 5 39.59 -23.57 46.81
CA THR A 5 38.30 -23.36 46.16
C THR A 5 37.62 -22.03 46.51
N GLN A 6 37.91 -21.46 47.68
CA GLN A 6 37.30 -20.18 48.05
C GLN A 6 37.96 -18.94 47.40
N LYS A 7 39.23 -19.03 46.97
CA LYS A 7 39.88 -17.91 46.25
C LYS A 7 39.50 -17.82 44.79
N ILE A 8 39.21 -18.94 44.14
CA ILE A 8 38.78 -18.98 42.74
C ILE A 8 37.33 -18.45 42.61
N PHE A 9 36.47 -18.73 43.59
CA PHE A 9 35.08 -18.25 43.58
C PHE A 9 34.99 -16.72 43.83
N LYS A 10 35.90 -16.12 44.60
CA LYS A 10 35.94 -14.66 44.80
C LYS A 10 36.51 -13.89 43.60
N ILE A 11 37.38 -14.49 42.80
CA ILE A 11 37.93 -13.85 41.58
C ILE A 11 36.92 -13.89 40.46
N ILE A 12 36.12 -14.94 40.31
CA ILE A 12 35.06 -15.07 39.29
C ILE A 12 33.88 -14.12 39.58
N ILE A 13 33.53 -13.91 40.86
CA ILE A 13 32.46 -12.96 41.23
C ILE A 13 32.96 -11.50 41.03
N LEU A 14 34.24 -11.20 41.21
CA LEU A 14 34.78 -9.85 41.04
C LEU A 14 34.92 -9.50 39.55
N THR A 15 35.19 -10.47 38.66
CA THR A 15 35.24 -10.26 37.19
C THR A 15 33.84 -10.13 36.58
N CYS A 16 32.85 -10.84 37.10
CA CYS A 16 31.44 -10.66 36.65
C CYS A 16 30.84 -9.32 37.15
N LEU A 17 31.26 -8.80 38.31
CA LEU A 17 30.81 -7.49 38.79
C LEU A 17 31.44 -6.30 38.04
N VAL A 18 32.65 -6.47 37.49
CA VAL A 18 33.29 -5.42 36.67
C VAL A 18 32.68 -5.38 35.25
N HIS A 19 32.21 -6.52 34.70
CA HIS A 19 31.52 -6.53 33.40
C HIS A 19 30.05 -6.10 33.48
N LEU A 20 29.38 -6.22 34.63
CA LEU A 20 28.04 -5.70 34.84
C LEU A 20 28.00 -4.17 35.08
N ASN A 21 29.10 -3.57 35.55
CA ASN A 21 29.18 -2.11 35.64
C ASN A 21 29.61 -1.41 34.33
N SER A 22 30.10 -2.14 33.32
CA SER A 22 30.45 -1.56 32.00
C SER A 22 29.27 -1.47 31.05
N CYS A 23 28.16 -2.23 31.27
CA CYS A 23 26.93 -2.13 30.50
C CYS A 23 25.89 -1.15 31.07
N ALA A 24 26.16 -0.56 32.27
CA ALA A 24 25.19 0.34 32.91
C ALA A 24 25.56 1.84 32.82
N GLN A 25 26.56 2.21 32.00
CA GLN A 25 26.99 3.62 31.83
C GLN A 25 26.86 4.14 30.39
N HIS A 26 25.99 3.52 29.54
CA HIS A 26 25.43 4.19 28.37
C HIS A 26 23.95 4.52 28.63
N SER A 27 23.67 5.14 29.78
CA SER A 27 22.52 6.03 29.85
C SER A 27 22.92 7.27 29.06
N ALA A 28 22.39 7.38 27.85
CA ALA A 28 22.45 8.61 27.09
C ALA A 28 22.13 9.78 28.05
N LYS A 29 23.07 10.67 28.26
CA LYS A 29 22.78 12.03 28.72
C LYS A 29 21.71 12.51 27.68
N LYS A 30 20.48 12.66 28.11
CA LYS A 30 19.60 13.62 27.51
C LYS A 30 20.33 14.97 27.67
N GLU A 31 21.06 15.36 26.67
CA GLU A 31 21.38 16.76 26.50
C GLU A 31 20.02 17.44 26.48
N ASN A 32 19.77 18.31 27.45
CA ASN A 32 18.72 19.29 27.39
C ASN A 32 19.10 20.19 26.20
N LEU A 33 18.70 19.81 25.00
CA LEU A 33 18.59 20.76 23.90
C LEU A 33 17.72 21.91 24.42
N PRO A 34 18.12 23.17 24.21
CA PRO A 34 17.29 24.31 24.55
C PRO A 34 15.91 24.03 23.97
N LEU A 35 14.85 24.17 24.77
CA LEU A 35 13.49 24.20 24.26
C LEU A 35 13.49 25.27 23.15
N GLU A 36 13.43 24.84 21.91
CA GLU A 36 13.21 25.76 20.80
C GLU A 36 11.92 26.48 21.10
N THR A 37 12.03 27.78 21.38
CA THR A 37 10.84 28.61 21.57
C THR A 37 10.33 28.96 20.18
N PHE A 38 9.39 28.17 19.68
CA PHE A 38 8.70 28.46 18.45
C PHE A 38 7.92 29.78 18.57
N LYS A 39 8.00 30.61 17.53
CA LYS A 39 7.29 31.89 17.48
C LYS A 39 5.76 31.71 17.47
N HIS A 40 5.32 30.65 16.80
CA HIS A 40 3.91 30.29 16.64
C HIS A 40 3.67 28.86 17.08
N THR A 41 2.48 28.57 17.58
CA THR A 41 2.00 27.21 17.86
C THR A 41 0.48 27.23 17.70
N ASN A 42 -0.04 26.32 16.89
CA ASN A 42 -1.46 26.18 16.59
C ASN A 42 -2.04 24.86 17.14
N GLN A 43 -3.33 24.57 16.88
CA GLN A 43 -4.03 23.42 17.46
C GLN A 43 -3.50 22.06 17.02
N LEU A 44 -2.74 21.99 15.93
CA LEU A 44 -2.18 20.73 15.43
C LEU A 44 -1.13 20.12 16.35
N ILE A 45 -0.58 20.87 17.30
CA ILE A 45 0.39 20.36 18.29
C ILE A 45 -0.17 19.22 19.16
N HIS A 46 -1.49 19.05 19.22
CA HIS A 46 -2.17 18.03 20.01
C HIS A 46 -2.44 16.75 19.21
N GLU A 47 -2.13 16.75 17.91
CA GLU A 47 -2.38 15.65 17.01
C GLU A 47 -1.28 14.57 17.08
N SER A 48 -1.55 13.40 16.50
CA SER A 48 -0.57 12.30 16.42
C SER A 48 0.05 12.14 15.03
N SER A 49 -0.62 12.65 13.99
CA SER A 49 -0.13 12.58 12.62
C SER A 49 1.18 13.36 12.45
N PRO A 50 2.25 12.73 11.91
CA PRO A 50 3.48 13.45 11.59
C PRO A 50 3.25 14.64 10.65
N TYR A 51 2.39 14.48 9.66
CA TYR A 51 2.02 15.55 8.73
C TYR A 51 1.36 16.75 9.44
N LEU A 52 0.42 16.52 10.35
CA LEU A 52 -0.22 17.60 11.09
C LEU A 52 0.77 18.27 12.04
N LEU A 53 1.61 17.50 12.74
CA LEU A 53 2.63 18.02 13.65
C LEU A 53 3.68 18.88 12.93
N GLN A 54 4.03 18.56 11.69
CA GLN A 54 4.91 19.36 10.84
C GLN A 54 4.39 20.80 10.70
N HIS A 55 3.08 20.98 10.56
CA HIS A 55 2.42 22.29 10.44
C HIS A 55 2.08 22.96 11.78
N ALA A 56 2.41 22.33 12.92
CA ALA A 56 2.01 22.83 14.25
C ALA A 56 2.63 24.19 14.62
N HIS A 57 3.73 24.57 13.96
CA HIS A 57 4.46 25.82 14.23
C HIS A 57 4.36 26.85 13.09
N ASN A 58 3.52 26.60 12.09
CA ASN A 58 3.22 27.61 11.09
C ASN A 58 2.51 28.81 11.74
N PRO A 59 2.69 30.06 11.21
CA PRO A 59 1.94 31.24 11.65
C PRO A 59 0.44 31.17 11.32
N VAL A 60 0.02 30.29 10.41
CA VAL A 60 -1.41 30.03 10.15
C VAL A 60 -2.02 29.28 11.36
N ASN A 61 -3.17 29.77 11.83
CA ASN A 61 -3.93 29.13 12.93
C ASN A 61 -4.67 27.87 12.44
N TRP A 62 -3.91 26.84 12.14
CA TRP A 62 -4.44 25.56 11.69
C TRP A 62 -5.23 24.85 12.78
N TYR A 63 -6.37 24.29 12.41
CA TYR A 63 -7.16 23.34 13.18
C TYR A 63 -7.11 21.95 12.51
N PRO A 64 -7.16 20.85 13.28
CA PRO A 64 -7.50 19.55 12.70
C PRO A 64 -8.98 19.55 12.27
N TRP A 65 -9.35 18.60 11.41
CA TRP A 65 -10.76 18.40 11.07
C TRP A 65 -11.55 17.94 12.29
N GLY A 66 -12.55 18.72 12.71
CA GLY A 66 -13.35 18.41 13.88
C GLY A 66 -14.49 19.40 14.10
N GLU A 67 -15.32 19.11 15.09
CA GLU A 67 -16.46 19.96 15.42
C GLU A 67 -16.06 21.35 15.88
N GLU A 68 -14.93 21.48 16.57
CA GLU A 68 -14.43 22.76 17.05
C GLU A 68 -14.22 23.75 15.90
N ALA A 69 -13.48 23.33 14.86
CA ALA A 69 -13.22 24.16 13.69
C ALA A 69 -14.50 24.50 12.90
N LEU A 70 -15.38 23.51 12.71
CA LEU A 70 -16.65 23.70 11.98
C LEU A 70 -17.65 24.57 12.76
N ALA A 71 -17.72 24.41 14.09
CA ALA A 71 -18.57 25.27 14.94
C ALA A 71 -18.06 26.71 14.93
N LYS A 72 -16.75 26.91 15.06
CA LYS A 72 -16.10 28.22 15.00
C LYS A 72 -16.34 28.92 13.66
N ALA A 73 -16.25 28.20 12.54
CA ALA A 73 -16.56 28.76 11.22
C ALA A 73 -17.99 29.27 11.13
N LYS A 74 -18.94 28.50 11.67
CA LYS A 74 -20.38 28.93 11.75
C LYS A 74 -20.61 30.11 12.68
N GLU A 75 -19.99 30.10 13.86
CA GLU A 75 -20.13 31.17 14.85
C GLU A 75 -19.56 32.50 14.35
N GLU A 76 -18.37 32.46 13.73
CA GLU A 76 -17.71 33.64 13.16
C GLU A 76 -18.20 33.99 11.75
N ASN A 77 -19.05 33.16 11.15
CA ASN A 77 -19.54 33.27 9.78
C ASN A 77 -18.36 33.44 8.77
N LYS A 78 -17.27 32.68 8.97
CA LYS A 78 -16.08 32.67 8.13
C LYS A 78 -16.06 31.50 7.16
N LEU A 79 -15.56 31.71 5.97
CA LEU A 79 -15.23 30.63 5.03
C LEU A 79 -14.18 29.70 5.65
N ILE A 80 -14.17 28.46 5.18
CA ILE A 80 -13.22 27.45 5.63
C ILE A 80 -12.18 27.26 4.51
N ILE A 81 -10.89 27.29 4.85
CA ILE A 81 -9.83 26.74 4.02
C ILE A 81 -9.60 25.29 4.47
N ILE A 82 -9.71 24.35 3.54
CA ILE A 82 -9.46 22.92 3.74
C ILE A 82 -8.22 22.57 2.93
N SER A 83 -7.09 22.35 3.63
CA SER A 83 -5.81 21.99 3.01
C SER A 83 -5.47 20.54 3.37
N ILE A 84 -5.35 19.69 2.35
CA ILE A 84 -5.17 18.25 2.48
C ILE A 84 -3.85 17.84 1.86
N GLY A 85 -3.09 16.99 2.54
CA GLY A 85 -1.82 16.45 2.07
C GLY A 85 -1.40 15.22 2.88
N TYR A 86 -0.13 14.88 2.86
CA TYR A 86 0.47 13.77 3.58
C TYR A 86 1.96 14.01 3.84
N ALA A 87 2.57 13.28 4.77
CA ALA A 87 3.90 13.57 5.28
C ALA A 87 5.02 13.46 4.22
N ALA A 88 4.93 12.52 3.29
CA ALA A 88 5.94 12.31 2.25
C ALA A 88 5.74 13.18 0.99
N CYS A 89 4.84 14.17 1.04
CA CYS A 89 4.41 14.96 -0.12
C CYS A 89 5.32 16.16 -0.41
N HIS A 90 6.25 16.03 -1.36
CA HIS A 90 7.16 17.11 -1.77
C HIS A 90 6.44 18.44 -2.05
N TRP A 91 5.41 18.45 -2.90
CA TRP A 91 4.68 19.69 -3.24
C TRP A 91 3.89 20.28 -2.07
N CYS A 92 3.59 19.49 -1.03
CA CYS A 92 3.02 19.99 0.22
C CYS A 92 4.08 20.77 1.00
N HIS A 93 5.33 20.30 1.05
CA HIS A 93 6.45 21.01 1.66
C HIS A 93 6.76 22.32 0.92
N VAL A 94 6.77 22.28 -0.41
CA VAL A 94 6.96 23.49 -1.23
C VAL A 94 5.90 24.55 -0.88
N MET A 95 4.62 24.17 -0.82
CA MET A 95 3.55 25.13 -0.50
C MET A 95 3.62 25.60 0.96
N GLU A 96 4.09 24.78 1.88
CA GLU A 96 4.33 25.16 3.26
C GLU A 96 5.35 26.28 3.34
N HIS A 97 6.54 26.08 2.78
CA HIS A 97 7.62 27.06 2.82
C HIS A 97 7.29 28.35 2.07
N GLU A 98 6.63 28.25 0.92
CA GLU A 98 6.31 29.45 0.12
C GLU A 98 5.13 30.26 0.68
N SER A 99 4.14 29.58 1.30
CA SER A 99 2.87 30.22 1.65
C SER A 99 2.50 30.10 3.13
N PHE A 100 2.59 28.92 3.75
CA PHE A 100 2.03 28.72 5.09
C PHE A 100 2.96 29.18 6.21
N GLU A 101 4.25 29.33 5.94
CA GLU A 101 5.24 29.94 6.84
C GLU A 101 5.33 31.47 6.68
N ASP A 102 4.70 32.03 5.64
CA ASP A 102 4.74 33.46 5.38
C ASP A 102 3.74 34.21 6.27
N GLU A 103 4.23 35.22 6.99
CA GLU A 103 3.45 36.00 7.97
C GLU A 103 2.34 36.84 7.32
N GLU A 104 2.51 37.34 6.10
CA GLU A 104 1.48 38.13 5.41
C GLU A 104 0.33 37.22 4.94
N VAL A 105 0.66 36.08 4.35
CA VAL A 105 -0.32 35.07 3.96
C VAL A 105 -1.06 34.56 5.19
N ALA A 106 -0.34 34.19 6.23
CA ALA A 106 -0.92 33.67 7.47
C ALA A 106 -1.86 34.71 8.13
N LYS A 107 -1.44 35.97 8.17
CA LYS A 107 -2.31 37.03 8.71
C LYS A 107 -3.62 37.15 7.91
N TYR A 108 -3.52 37.13 6.57
CA TYR A 108 -4.73 37.23 5.74
C TYR A 108 -5.64 35.99 5.93
N MET A 109 -5.08 34.80 5.98
CA MET A 109 -5.82 33.56 6.24
C MET A 109 -6.52 33.60 7.59
N ASN A 110 -5.81 33.95 8.66
CA ASN A 110 -6.34 33.99 10.03
C ASN A 110 -7.46 35.03 10.21
N ASP A 111 -7.32 36.19 9.56
CA ASP A 111 -8.31 37.27 9.66
C ASP A 111 -9.64 36.90 8.95
N ASN A 112 -9.58 36.19 7.82
CA ASN A 112 -10.72 36.00 6.92
C ASN A 112 -11.29 34.59 6.88
N PHE A 113 -10.55 33.57 7.33
CA PHE A 113 -10.92 32.16 7.20
C PHE A 113 -10.73 31.40 8.53
N ILE A 114 -11.36 30.24 8.63
CA ILE A 114 -10.97 29.16 9.54
C ILE A 114 -10.17 28.15 8.71
N ALA A 115 -8.89 27.97 9.06
CA ALA A 115 -7.97 27.11 8.32
C ALA A 115 -7.94 25.70 8.93
N ILE A 116 -8.28 24.68 8.15
CA ILE A 116 -8.28 23.27 8.56
C ILE A 116 -7.23 22.53 7.76
N LYS A 117 -6.34 21.80 8.47
CA LYS A 117 -5.32 20.93 7.89
C LYS A 117 -5.74 19.48 8.07
N ILE A 118 -5.56 18.66 7.01
CA ILE A 118 -6.02 17.26 6.99
C ILE A 118 -4.91 16.37 6.44
N ASP A 119 -4.58 15.32 7.21
CA ASP A 119 -3.80 14.20 6.71
C ASP A 119 -4.72 13.25 5.94
N ARG A 120 -4.54 13.15 4.62
CA ARG A 120 -5.35 12.29 3.74
C ARG A 120 -5.23 10.81 4.08
N GLU A 121 -4.14 10.41 4.70
CA GLU A 121 -3.88 9.01 5.04
C GLU A 121 -4.66 8.58 6.28
N GLU A 122 -4.85 9.52 7.23
CA GLU A 122 -5.72 9.31 8.39
C GLU A 122 -7.20 9.58 8.09
N ARG A 123 -7.51 10.53 7.19
CA ARG A 123 -8.88 10.93 6.82
C ARG A 123 -9.13 10.85 5.31
N PRO A 124 -8.98 9.66 4.70
CA PRO A 124 -9.27 9.45 3.28
C PRO A 124 -10.73 9.71 2.91
N ASP A 125 -11.66 9.60 3.85
CA ASP A 125 -13.08 9.93 3.68
C ASP A 125 -13.29 11.40 3.32
N ILE A 126 -12.55 12.31 3.95
CA ILE A 126 -12.60 13.73 3.67
C ILE A 126 -11.84 14.04 2.36
N ASP A 127 -10.67 13.44 2.19
CA ASP A 127 -9.87 13.59 0.96
C ASP A 127 -10.70 13.23 -0.29
N GLN A 128 -11.39 12.10 -0.31
CA GLN A 128 -12.24 11.68 -1.42
C GLN A 128 -13.33 12.70 -1.75
N VAL A 129 -14.00 13.24 -0.75
CA VAL A 129 -15.09 14.22 -0.92
C VAL A 129 -14.58 15.51 -1.58
N TYR A 130 -13.49 16.08 -1.05
CA TYR A 130 -12.97 17.35 -1.58
C TYR A 130 -12.14 17.14 -2.85
N MET A 131 -11.50 15.99 -3.06
CA MET A 131 -10.87 15.61 -4.32
C MET A 131 -11.89 15.54 -5.45
N ASN A 132 -13.05 14.92 -5.22
CA ASN A 132 -14.13 14.90 -6.22
C ASN A 132 -14.64 16.32 -6.53
N ALA A 133 -14.78 17.18 -5.53
CA ALA A 133 -15.17 18.57 -5.77
C ALA A 133 -14.15 19.31 -6.67
N VAL A 134 -12.85 19.13 -6.42
CA VAL A 134 -11.79 19.72 -7.26
C VAL A 134 -11.80 19.11 -8.67
N GLN A 135 -11.95 17.81 -8.82
CA GLN A 135 -12.03 17.16 -10.12
C GLN A 135 -13.23 17.62 -10.95
N LEU A 136 -14.38 17.86 -10.32
CA LEU A 136 -15.56 18.44 -10.96
C LEU A 136 -15.32 19.89 -11.45
N LEU A 137 -14.47 20.64 -10.74
CA LEU A 137 -14.13 22.04 -11.11
C LEU A 137 -13.07 22.12 -12.19
N SER A 138 -12.03 21.32 -12.14
CA SER A 138 -10.80 21.45 -12.94
C SER A 138 -10.52 20.30 -13.91
N GLY A 139 -11.24 19.19 -13.78
CA GLY A 139 -11.00 17.95 -14.54
C GLY A 139 -9.77 17.15 -14.07
N SER A 140 -9.05 17.63 -13.06
CA SER A 140 -7.85 16.97 -12.51
C SER A 140 -7.76 17.18 -11.00
N GLY A 141 -6.92 16.40 -10.31
CA GLY A 141 -6.68 16.49 -8.89
C GLY A 141 -5.26 16.10 -8.53
N GLY A 142 -4.89 16.29 -7.27
CA GLY A 142 -3.54 16.00 -6.75
C GLY A 142 -3.33 16.66 -5.40
N TRP A 143 -2.19 16.43 -4.79
CA TRP A 143 -1.81 17.04 -3.51
C TRP A 143 -0.60 17.95 -3.67
N PRO A 144 -0.54 19.06 -2.86
CA PRO A 144 -1.55 19.47 -1.88
C PRO A 144 -2.89 19.78 -2.52
N LEU A 145 -3.99 19.37 -1.87
CA LEU A 145 -5.34 19.69 -2.27
C LEU A 145 -5.86 20.83 -1.41
N ASN A 146 -6.33 21.91 -2.01
CA ASN A 146 -6.80 23.09 -1.30
C ASN A 146 -8.21 23.43 -1.74
N CYS A 147 -9.17 23.43 -0.80
CA CYS A 147 -10.55 23.82 -1.04
C CYS A 147 -10.95 24.99 -0.16
N ILE A 148 -11.80 25.87 -0.70
CA ILE A 148 -12.48 26.91 0.06
C ILE A 148 -13.95 26.50 0.15
N ALA A 149 -14.49 26.43 1.35
CA ALA A 149 -15.84 25.98 1.63
C ALA A 149 -16.64 27.05 2.42
N LEU A 150 -17.96 26.95 2.32
CA LEU A 150 -18.88 27.69 3.19
C LEU A 150 -18.71 27.23 4.65
N PRO A 151 -19.24 27.97 5.65
CA PRO A 151 -19.11 27.61 7.06
C PRO A 151 -19.72 26.24 7.44
N ASP A 152 -20.52 25.65 6.58
CA ASP A 152 -21.13 24.31 6.75
C ASP A 152 -20.34 23.19 6.06
N GLY A 153 -19.22 23.50 5.41
CA GLY A 153 -18.31 22.55 4.74
C GLY A 153 -18.62 22.31 3.25
N ARG A 154 -19.69 22.91 2.67
CA ARG A 154 -19.95 22.78 1.23
C ARG A 154 -18.90 23.53 0.41
N PRO A 155 -18.18 22.88 -0.54
CA PRO A 155 -17.10 23.49 -1.31
C PRO A 155 -17.64 24.56 -2.27
N VAL A 156 -16.92 25.68 -2.35
CA VAL A 156 -17.17 26.77 -3.31
C VAL A 156 -16.13 26.78 -4.42
N TYR A 157 -14.88 26.52 -4.04
CA TYR A 157 -13.74 26.54 -4.97
C TYR A 157 -12.66 25.56 -4.49
N GLY A 158 -11.78 25.12 -5.39
CA GLY A 158 -10.64 24.30 -5.02
C GLY A 158 -9.66 24.07 -6.18
N GLY A 159 -8.50 23.59 -5.81
CA GLY A 159 -7.40 23.25 -6.71
C GLY A 159 -6.27 22.55 -5.96
N THR A 160 -5.11 22.48 -6.59
CA THR A 160 -3.96 21.78 -6.02
C THR A 160 -2.91 22.79 -5.51
N TYR A 161 -1.67 22.70 -5.97
CA TYR A 161 -0.61 23.62 -5.60
C TYR A 161 -0.83 25.02 -6.24
N TYR A 162 -0.55 26.07 -5.45
CA TYR A 162 -0.52 27.45 -5.89
C TYR A 162 0.76 28.14 -5.38
N PRO A 163 1.55 28.81 -6.24
CA PRO A 163 2.60 29.73 -5.80
C PRO A 163 2.02 30.84 -4.91
N LYS A 164 2.81 31.36 -3.95
CA LYS A 164 2.40 32.35 -2.94
C LYS A 164 1.52 33.47 -3.48
N ALA A 165 1.95 34.15 -4.57
CA ALA A 165 1.21 35.30 -5.13
C ALA A 165 -0.17 34.89 -5.69
N GLN A 166 -0.25 33.69 -6.31
CA GLN A 166 -1.51 33.17 -6.84
C GLN A 166 -2.44 32.74 -5.70
N TRP A 167 -1.88 32.10 -4.64
CA TRP A 167 -2.65 31.73 -3.44
C TRP A 167 -3.28 32.94 -2.78
N MET A 168 -2.51 33.99 -2.51
CA MET A 168 -3.03 35.22 -1.91
C MET A 168 -4.13 35.86 -2.75
N ASN A 169 -3.92 35.97 -4.07
CA ASN A 169 -4.90 36.54 -4.99
C ASN A 169 -6.20 35.69 -5.03
N LEU A 170 -6.08 34.37 -5.05
CA LEU A 170 -7.23 33.44 -5.00
C LEU A 170 -8.05 33.66 -3.74
N LEU A 171 -7.42 33.68 -2.56
CA LEU A 171 -8.10 33.90 -1.29
C LEU A 171 -8.88 35.22 -1.28
N GLN A 172 -8.26 36.30 -1.78
CA GLN A 172 -8.89 37.62 -1.89
C GLN A 172 -10.09 37.60 -2.83
N GLN A 173 -9.97 36.97 -4.00
CA GLN A 173 -11.06 36.89 -4.97
C GLN A 173 -12.24 36.08 -4.47
N VAL A 174 -11.99 34.92 -3.85
CA VAL A 174 -13.08 34.06 -3.33
C VAL A 174 -13.78 34.74 -2.15
N ALA A 175 -13.05 35.35 -1.22
CA ALA A 175 -13.63 36.11 -0.12
C ALA A 175 -14.48 37.29 -0.61
N ALA A 176 -14.00 38.04 -1.59
CA ALA A 176 -14.73 39.14 -2.21
C ALA A 176 -15.99 38.66 -2.95
N PHE A 177 -15.91 37.57 -3.70
CA PHE A 177 -17.03 36.96 -4.42
C PHE A 177 -18.15 36.56 -3.46
N VAL A 178 -17.83 35.78 -2.42
CA VAL A 178 -18.84 35.32 -1.44
C VAL A 178 -19.48 36.50 -0.71
N LYS A 179 -18.73 37.56 -0.39
CA LYS A 179 -19.21 38.77 0.23
C LYS A 179 -20.10 39.60 -0.68
N SER A 180 -19.78 39.70 -1.97
CA SER A 180 -20.51 40.51 -2.94
C SER A 180 -21.77 39.85 -3.49
N ASP A 181 -21.77 38.52 -3.62
CA ASP A 181 -22.88 37.74 -4.20
C ASP A 181 -23.04 36.39 -3.47
N ALA A 182 -23.52 36.49 -2.21
CA ALA A 182 -23.71 35.32 -1.36
C ALA A 182 -24.68 34.29 -1.97
N GLN A 183 -25.69 34.77 -2.75
CA GLN A 183 -26.64 33.85 -3.40
C GLN A 183 -25.93 32.96 -4.47
N LYS A 184 -25.10 33.54 -5.33
CA LYS A 184 -24.37 32.75 -6.33
C LYS A 184 -23.35 31.81 -5.68
N ALA A 185 -22.72 32.23 -4.59
CA ALA A 185 -21.83 31.37 -3.85
C ALA A 185 -22.57 30.15 -3.27
N GLU A 186 -23.76 30.34 -2.75
CA GLU A 186 -24.65 29.30 -2.25
C GLU A 186 -25.09 28.36 -3.38
N GLU A 187 -25.50 28.90 -4.53
CA GLU A 187 -25.87 28.12 -5.72
C GLU A 187 -24.70 27.25 -6.22
N GLN A 188 -23.49 27.80 -6.28
CA GLN A 188 -22.28 27.06 -6.67
C GLN A 188 -21.93 25.95 -5.67
N ALA A 189 -21.98 26.24 -4.36
CA ALA A 189 -21.73 25.25 -3.32
C ALA A 189 -22.74 24.09 -3.36
N ASN A 190 -24.02 24.41 -3.62
CA ASN A 190 -25.06 23.39 -3.80
C ASN A 190 -24.82 22.52 -5.04
N ALA A 191 -24.49 23.13 -6.17
CA ALA A 191 -24.22 22.40 -7.43
C ALA A 191 -23.03 21.46 -7.28
N LEU A 192 -21.92 21.91 -6.68
CA LEU A 192 -20.75 21.08 -6.40
C LEU A 192 -21.08 19.95 -5.43
N THR A 193 -21.78 20.25 -4.34
CA THR A 193 -22.18 19.24 -3.36
C THR A 193 -23.06 18.16 -3.98
N GLN A 194 -24.04 18.53 -4.82
CA GLN A 194 -24.87 17.58 -5.56
C GLN A 194 -24.02 16.74 -6.54
N GLY A 195 -23.07 17.35 -7.25
CA GLY A 195 -22.14 16.65 -8.13
C GLY A 195 -21.33 15.61 -7.38
N VAL A 196 -20.76 15.98 -6.21
CA VAL A 196 -20.01 15.06 -5.35
C VAL A 196 -20.91 13.93 -4.85
N GLN A 197 -22.13 14.23 -4.40
CA GLN A 197 -23.08 13.22 -3.91
C GLN A 197 -23.47 12.20 -4.98
N GLN A 198 -23.53 12.62 -6.25
CA GLN A 198 -23.95 11.76 -7.36
C GLN A 198 -22.79 10.98 -8.02
N SER A 199 -21.55 11.41 -7.82
CA SER A 199 -20.40 10.95 -8.61
C SER A 199 -20.05 9.47 -8.45
N GLU A 200 -20.45 8.80 -7.39
CA GLU A 200 -20.11 7.38 -7.14
C GLU A 200 -21.31 6.59 -6.56
N LEU A 201 -22.52 7.09 -6.77
CA LEU A 201 -23.70 6.32 -6.41
C LEU A 201 -23.97 5.26 -7.47
N VAL A 202 -24.11 4.03 -7.01
CA VAL A 202 -24.44 2.88 -7.86
C VAL A 202 -25.91 2.53 -7.67
N GLN A 203 -26.58 2.27 -8.79
CA GLN A 203 -27.90 1.65 -8.76
C GLN A 203 -27.75 0.14 -8.98
N MET A 204 -28.50 -0.64 -8.22
CA MET A 204 -28.48 -2.10 -8.38
C MET A 204 -28.90 -2.49 -9.79
N ASN A 205 -28.02 -3.22 -10.48
CA ASN A 205 -28.36 -3.83 -11.77
C ASN A 205 -29.02 -5.17 -11.51
N VAL A 206 -30.31 -5.27 -11.81
CA VAL A 206 -31.12 -6.49 -11.64
C VAL A 206 -31.06 -7.43 -12.84
N GLU A 207 -30.46 -7.01 -13.95
CA GLU A 207 -30.28 -7.87 -15.12
C GLU A 207 -29.15 -8.88 -14.85
N GLU A 208 -29.45 -10.17 -14.97
CA GLU A 208 -28.40 -11.19 -14.89
C GLU A 208 -27.49 -11.09 -16.12
N SER A 209 -26.23 -10.77 -15.90
CA SER A 209 -25.21 -10.78 -16.95
C SER A 209 -24.51 -12.13 -17.01
N THR A 210 -24.39 -12.68 -18.20
CA THR A 210 -23.51 -13.83 -18.44
C THR A 210 -22.07 -13.36 -18.47
N ASN A 211 -21.19 -14.07 -17.75
CA ASN A 211 -19.74 -13.80 -17.74
C ASN A 211 -19.06 -14.79 -18.69
N THR A 212 -18.33 -14.29 -19.67
CA THR A 212 -17.73 -15.12 -20.72
C THR A 212 -16.24 -14.78 -20.91
N LEU A 213 -15.50 -15.71 -21.53
CA LEU A 213 -14.10 -15.45 -21.88
C LEU A 213 -13.96 -14.26 -22.84
N LYS A 214 -14.97 -14.01 -23.69
CA LYS A 214 -14.99 -12.84 -24.59
C LYS A 214 -15.00 -11.51 -23.85
N ASP A 215 -15.60 -11.46 -22.66
CA ASP A 215 -15.58 -10.25 -21.83
C ASP A 215 -14.13 -9.95 -21.39
N LEU A 216 -13.38 -10.98 -20.95
CA LEU A 216 -11.96 -10.83 -20.60
C LEU A 216 -11.09 -10.49 -21.81
N ASP A 217 -11.33 -11.14 -22.95
CA ASP A 217 -10.62 -10.85 -24.20
C ASP A 217 -10.79 -9.38 -24.61
N GLY A 218 -12.02 -8.87 -24.54
CA GLY A 218 -12.35 -7.48 -24.88
C GLY A 218 -11.64 -6.47 -23.95
N ILE A 219 -11.56 -6.76 -22.65
CA ILE A 219 -10.82 -5.93 -21.69
C ILE A 219 -9.33 -5.89 -22.02
N VAL A 220 -8.70 -7.05 -22.25
CA VAL A 220 -7.26 -7.13 -22.53
C VAL A 220 -6.92 -6.50 -23.89
N GLU A 221 -7.76 -6.66 -24.90
CA GLU A 221 -7.59 -6.02 -26.19
C GLU A 221 -7.65 -4.48 -26.08
N PHE A 222 -8.61 -3.96 -25.29
CA PHE A 222 -8.70 -2.51 -25.03
C PHE A 222 -7.45 -1.97 -24.30
N TRP A 223 -6.83 -2.75 -23.40
CA TRP A 223 -5.61 -2.35 -22.69
C TRP A 223 -4.40 -2.30 -23.60
N ARG A 224 -4.31 -3.19 -24.59
CA ARG A 224 -3.15 -3.35 -25.47
C ARG A 224 -2.66 -2.03 -26.05
N ASP A 225 -3.56 -1.20 -26.54
CA ASP A 225 -3.22 0.09 -27.16
C ASP A 225 -2.75 1.16 -26.16
N LYS A 226 -2.88 0.89 -24.88
CA LYS A 226 -2.51 1.78 -23.78
C LYS A 226 -1.23 1.36 -23.06
N MET A 227 -0.66 0.21 -23.45
CA MET A 227 0.55 -0.33 -22.84
C MET A 227 1.81 -0.02 -23.65
N ASP A 228 2.91 0.15 -22.94
CA ASP A 228 4.25 0.39 -23.50
C ASP A 228 5.01 -0.95 -23.65
N PHE A 229 5.01 -1.52 -24.83
CA PHE A 229 5.72 -2.77 -25.13
C PHE A 229 7.24 -2.60 -25.31
N VAL A 230 7.78 -1.42 -25.04
CA VAL A 230 9.23 -1.15 -25.06
C VAL A 230 9.79 -0.98 -23.65
N ASN A 231 9.10 -0.18 -22.84
CA ASN A 231 9.54 0.16 -21.49
C ASN A 231 8.66 -0.44 -20.39
N GLY A 232 7.61 -1.17 -20.74
CA GLY A 232 6.63 -1.66 -19.78
C GLY A 232 5.74 -0.55 -19.19
N GLY A 233 4.70 -0.95 -18.50
CA GLY A 233 3.76 -0.01 -17.92
C GLY A 233 2.80 0.62 -18.92
N ASN A 234 2.13 1.68 -18.49
CA ASN A 234 1.31 2.51 -19.38
C ASN A 234 2.20 3.31 -20.34
N ASN A 235 1.66 3.63 -21.54
CA ASN A 235 2.38 4.39 -22.59
C ASN A 235 2.46 5.90 -22.33
N ARG A 236 2.23 6.36 -21.09
CA ARG A 236 2.28 7.78 -20.68
C ARG A 236 3.07 7.95 -19.40
N ALA A 237 3.80 9.06 -19.28
CA ALA A 237 4.34 9.53 -18.01
C ALA A 237 3.31 10.45 -17.30
N PRO A 238 3.34 10.52 -15.96
CA PRO A 238 4.11 9.67 -15.05
C PRO A 238 3.61 8.21 -15.05
N LYS A 239 4.52 7.26 -14.70
CA LYS A 239 4.20 5.85 -14.63
C LYS A 239 4.08 5.37 -13.18
N PHE A 240 2.91 4.86 -12.83
CA PHE A 240 2.65 4.18 -11.55
C PHE A 240 2.77 2.66 -11.74
N PRO A 241 3.26 1.91 -10.72
CA PRO A 241 3.40 0.45 -10.79
C PRO A 241 2.09 -0.29 -11.05
N MET A 242 0.96 0.15 -10.48
CA MET A 242 -0.39 -0.44 -10.64
C MET A 242 -0.40 -1.98 -10.50
N PRO A 243 0.01 -2.57 -9.34
CA PRO A 243 0.30 -4.00 -9.24
C PRO A 243 -0.89 -4.91 -9.57
N VAL A 244 -2.11 -4.53 -9.21
CA VAL A 244 -3.30 -5.32 -9.44
C VAL A 244 -3.58 -5.53 -10.93
N SER A 245 -3.20 -4.58 -11.79
CA SER A 245 -3.32 -4.69 -13.25
C SER A 245 -2.53 -5.88 -13.78
N TYR A 246 -1.31 -6.05 -13.31
CA TYR A 246 -0.44 -7.16 -13.72
C TYR A 246 -0.83 -8.48 -13.06
N GLN A 247 -1.41 -8.45 -11.86
CA GLN A 247 -2.02 -9.65 -11.27
C GLN A 247 -3.19 -10.16 -12.12
N PHE A 248 -4.03 -9.26 -12.64
CA PHE A 248 -5.08 -9.62 -13.59
C PHE A 248 -4.50 -10.20 -14.88
N LEU A 249 -3.47 -9.60 -15.47
CA LEU A 249 -2.85 -10.11 -16.71
C LEU A 249 -2.17 -11.47 -16.52
N LEU A 250 -1.54 -11.74 -15.37
CA LEU A 250 -1.04 -13.08 -15.02
C LEU A 250 -2.20 -14.09 -14.93
N HIS A 251 -3.31 -13.70 -14.31
CA HIS A 251 -4.49 -14.55 -14.21
C HIS A 251 -5.10 -14.82 -15.59
N TYR A 252 -5.24 -13.81 -16.40
CA TYR A 252 -5.73 -13.96 -17.79
C TYR A 252 -4.80 -14.85 -18.62
N ASN A 253 -3.47 -14.71 -18.50
CA ASN A 253 -2.52 -15.61 -19.14
C ASN A 253 -2.72 -17.06 -18.68
N TYR A 254 -2.93 -17.29 -17.38
CA TYR A 254 -3.20 -18.64 -16.85
C TYR A 254 -4.44 -19.28 -17.50
N LEU A 255 -5.52 -18.51 -17.68
CA LEU A 255 -6.77 -19.01 -18.27
C LEU A 255 -6.71 -19.25 -19.79
N THR A 256 -5.94 -18.43 -20.50
CA THR A 256 -6.01 -18.34 -21.97
C THR A 256 -4.72 -18.75 -22.68
N ALA A 257 -3.61 -18.93 -21.92
CA ALA A 257 -2.26 -19.06 -22.45
C ALA A 257 -1.84 -17.87 -23.35
N ASN A 258 -2.42 -16.68 -23.16
CA ASN A 258 -2.11 -15.47 -23.93
C ASN A 258 -0.69 -14.98 -23.60
N LYS A 259 0.24 -15.18 -24.53
CA LYS A 259 1.66 -14.84 -24.35
C LYS A 259 1.88 -13.33 -24.19
N ALA A 260 1.15 -12.50 -24.91
CA ALA A 260 1.36 -11.05 -24.84
C ALA A 260 1.01 -10.49 -23.45
N ALA A 261 0.03 -11.06 -22.73
CA ALA A 261 -0.30 -10.68 -21.37
C ALA A 261 0.85 -11.03 -20.39
N LEU A 262 1.51 -12.18 -20.57
CA LEU A 262 2.68 -12.53 -19.78
C LEU A 262 3.89 -11.65 -20.14
N GLU A 263 4.16 -11.45 -21.43
CA GLU A 263 5.30 -10.66 -21.93
C GLU A 263 5.23 -9.20 -21.43
N ILE A 264 4.06 -8.53 -21.51
CA ILE A 264 3.95 -7.16 -21.02
C ILE A 264 4.09 -7.09 -19.49
N THR A 265 3.63 -8.12 -18.77
CA THR A 265 3.78 -8.18 -17.32
C THR A 265 5.25 -8.34 -16.93
N THR A 266 5.95 -9.32 -17.48
CA THR A 266 7.37 -9.55 -17.19
C THR A 266 8.22 -8.37 -17.62
N LEU A 267 8.00 -7.82 -18.83
CA LEU A 267 8.68 -6.61 -19.29
C LEU A 267 8.50 -5.45 -18.27
N THR A 268 7.30 -5.24 -17.76
CA THR A 268 7.06 -4.16 -16.78
C THR A 268 7.80 -4.41 -15.49
N LEU A 269 7.76 -5.64 -14.96
CA LEU A 269 8.47 -6.03 -13.74
C LEU A 269 9.98 -5.85 -13.89
N ASP A 270 10.55 -6.31 -15.00
CA ASP A 270 11.99 -6.19 -15.29
C ASP A 270 12.39 -4.70 -15.38
N LYS A 271 11.62 -3.89 -16.11
CA LYS A 271 11.90 -2.47 -16.28
C LYS A 271 11.75 -1.67 -14.98
N MET A 272 10.81 -2.02 -14.11
CA MET A 272 10.72 -1.41 -12.77
C MET A 272 11.92 -1.81 -11.90
N ALA A 273 12.30 -3.09 -11.90
CA ALA A 273 13.41 -3.60 -11.09
C ALA A 273 14.78 -3.07 -11.57
N ASP A 274 14.97 -2.89 -12.88
CA ASP A 274 16.17 -2.29 -13.47
C ASP A 274 16.18 -0.76 -13.36
N GLY A 275 15.02 -0.13 -13.17
CA GLY A 275 14.83 1.31 -13.14
C GLY A 275 15.29 1.97 -11.85
N GLY A 276 15.34 3.31 -11.86
CA GLY A 276 15.61 4.09 -10.66
C GLY A 276 14.40 4.18 -9.72
N ILE A 277 13.22 3.73 -10.14
CA ILE A 277 12.06 3.57 -9.26
C ILE A 277 12.32 2.51 -8.17
N TYR A 278 13.17 1.55 -8.44
CA TYR A 278 13.70 0.61 -7.47
C TYR A 278 15.01 1.14 -6.89
N ASP A 279 15.13 1.16 -5.56
CA ASP A 279 16.38 1.56 -4.90
C ASP A 279 17.43 0.46 -5.07
N GLN A 280 18.31 0.64 -6.03
CA GLN A 280 19.35 -0.33 -6.40
C GLN A 280 20.35 -0.66 -5.27
N VAL A 281 20.42 0.18 -4.24
CA VAL A 281 21.34 0.00 -3.10
C VAL A 281 20.63 -0.63 -1.90
N GLY A 282 19.49 -0.08 -1.52
CA GLY A 282 18.82 -0.44 -0.26
C GLY A 282 17.57 -1.28 -0.42
N GLY A 283 17.12 -1.52 -1.64
CA GLY A 283 15.86 -2.20 -1.92
C GLY A 283 14.63 -1.32 -1.70
N GLY A 284 13.48 -1.85 -2.09
CA GLY A 284 12.20 -1.16 -2.03
C GLY A 284 11.95 -0.20 -3.17
N PHE A 285 10.68 0.02 -3.47
CA PHE A 285 10.22 0.83 -4.60
C PHE A 285 9.77 2.21 -4.14
N ALA A 286 10.10 3.23 -4.92
CA ALA A 286 9.47 4.53 -4.86
C ALA A 286 8.06 4.48 -5.48
N ARG A 287 7.25 5.50 -5.20
CA ARG A 287 5.82 5.49 -5.52
C ARG A 287 5.52 5.49 -7.02
N TYR A 288 6.20 6.30 -7.81
CA TYR A 288 6.02 6.37 -9.26
C TYR A 288 7.26 6.95 -9.96
N SER A 289 7.34 6.71 -11.27
CA SER A 289 8.34 7.34 -12.13
C SER A 289 7.76 8.59 -12.79
N THR A 290 8.52 9.68 -12.76
CA THR A 290 8.15 10.95 -13.43
C THR A 290 8.31 10.86 -14.94
N ASP A 291 9.12 9.90 -15.42
CA ASP A 291 9.39 9.66 -16.84
C ASP A 291 8.76 8.37 -17.38
N ALA A 292 8.91 8.12 -18.67
CA ALA A 292 8.33 6.99 -19.36
C ALA A 292 9.19 5.71 -19.32
N ILE A 293 10.39 5.75 -18.73
CA ILE A 293 11.37 4.65 -18.78
C ILE A 293 11.73 4.10 -17.40
N TRP A 294 10.99 4.48 -16.35
CA TRP A 294 11.17 4.07 -14.96
C TRP A 294 12.48 4.54 -14.30
N LYS A 295 13.15 5.57 -14.89
CA LYS A 295 14.45 6.04 -14.42
C LYS A 295 14.34 7.01 -13.26
N ALA A 296 13.59 8.09 -13.41
CA ALA A 296 13.53 9.18 -12.44
C ALA A 296 12.29 9.02 -11.54
N PRO A 297 12.43 8.51 -10.32
CA PRO A 297 11.30 8.36 -9.43
C PRO A 297 10.93 9.70 -8.79
N HIS A 298 9.70 9.80 -8.30
CA HIS A 298 9.38 10.62 -7.15
C HIS A 298 9.75 9.81 -5.91
N PHE A 299 10.74 10.26 -5.13
CA PHE A 299 11.53 9.40 -4.24
C PHE A 299 10.80 8.92 -2.97
N GLU A 300 9.56 9.34 -2.72
CA GLU A 300 8.75 8.82 -1.61
C GLU A 300 8.57 7.31 -1.69
N LYS A 301 8.73 6.59 -0.56
CA LYS A 301 8.52 5.14 -0.49
C LYS A 301 7.33 4.82 0.39
N MET A 302 6.27 4.30 -0.21
CA MET A 302 5.02 4.00 0.47
C MET A 302 4.95 2.52 0.84
N LEU A 303 4.42 2.21 2.03
CA LEU A 303 4.23 0.83 2.48
C LEU A 303 3.29 0.05 1.55
N TYR A 304 2.20 0.67 1.12
CA TYR A 304 1.18 0.03 0.27
C TYR A 304 1.72 -0.38 -1.11
N ASP A 305 2.63 0.39 -1.71
CA ASP A 305 3.26 0.03 -2.98
C ASP A 305 4.16 -1.19 -2.80
N ASN A 306 5.02 -1.16 -1.78
CA ASN A 306 5.98 -2.22 -1.52
C ASN A 306 5.29 -3.54 -1.15
N GLY A 307 4.22 -3.52 -0.34
CA GLY A 307 3.46 -4.71 -0.01
C GLY A 307 2.80 -5.37 -1.22
N GLN A 308 2.17 -4.57 -2.08
CA GLN A 308 1.53 -5.06 -3.30
C GLN A 308 2.55 -5.55 -4.34
N LEU A 309 3.71 -4.87 -4.46
CA LEU A 309 4.77 -5.28 -5.39
C LEU A 309 5.42 -6.59 -4.95
N VAL A 310 5.70 -6.78 -3.66
CA VAL A 310 6.16 -8.08 -3.14
C VAL A 310 5.19 -9.20 -3.54
N SER A 311 3.88 -8.99 -3.36
CA SER A 311 2.85 -9.95 -3.75
C SER A 311 2.85 -10.21 -5.27
N LEU A 312 2.98 -9.18 -6.11
CA LEU A 312 3.02 -9.30 -7.55
C LEU A 312 4.28 -10.06 -8.02
N TYR A 313 5.47 -9.69 -7.53
CA TYR A 313 6.72 -10.39 -7.85
C TYR A 313 6.69 -11.84 -7.37
N ALA A 314 6.05 -12.15 -6.24
CA ALA A 314 5.87 -13.51 -5.77
C ALA A 314 5.03 -14.35 -6.75
N LYS A 315 3.91 -13.83 -7.24
CA LYS A 315 3.05 -14.49 -8.24
C LYS A 315 3.77 -14.65 -9.59
N ALA A 316 4.50 -13.63 -10.02
CA ALA A 316 5.31 -13.69 -11.23
C ALA A 316 6.44 -14.74 -11.11
N PHE A 317 7.10 -14.83 -9.94
CA PHE A 317 8.07 -15.88 -9.65
C PHE A 317 7.44 -17.29 -9.70
N GLN A 318 6.24 -17.46 -9.15
CA GLN A 318 5.53 -18.76 -9.29
C GLN A 318 5.27 -19.13 -10.74
N GLN A 319 4.92 -18.16 -11.60
CA GLN A 319 4.60 -18.38 -13.01
C GLN A 319 5.86 -18.63 -13.86
N THR A 320 6.91 -17.83 -13.68
CA THR A 320 8.07 -17.79 -14.57
C THR A 320 9.27 -18.59 -14.06
N LYS A 321 9.40 -18.74 -12.74
CA LYS A 321 10.59 -19.27 -12.04
C LYS A 321 11.85 -18.43 -12.21
N ASP A 322 11.72 -17.17 -12.63
CA ASP A 322 12.85 -16.27 -12.81
C ASP A 322 13.48 -15.90 -11.44
N PRO A 323 14.74 -16.27 -11.18
CA PRO A 323 15.41 -16.00 -9.91
C PRO A 323 15.58 -14.50 -9.62
N TYR A 324 15.53 -13.65 -10.63
CA TYR A 324 15.60 -12.20 -10.45
C TYR A 324 14.43 -11.69 -9.58
N TYR A 325 13.23 -12.20 -9.80
CA TYR A 325 12.06 -11.83 -8.98
C TYR A 325 12.19 -12.25 -7.51
N LYS A 326 12.85 -13.39 -7.26
CA LYS A 326 13.19 -13.79 -5.89
C LYS A 326 14.09 -12.75 -5.22
N THR A 327 15.14 -12.28 -5.89
CA THR A 327 16.04 -11.24 -5.37
C THR A 327 15.29 -9.96 -5.04
N ILE A 328 14.40 -9.50 -5.93
CA ILE A 328 13.59 -8.29 -5.70
C ILE A 328 12.68 -8.44 -4.48
N ILE A 329 12.04 -9.60 -4.30
CA ILE A 329 11.22 -9.89 -3.11
C ILE A 329 12.06 -9.78 -1.83
N GLU A 330 13.21 -10.50 -1.81
CA GLU A 330 14.08 -10.56 -0.63
C GLU A 330 14.66 -9.18 -0.26
N GLU A 331 15.14 -8.41 -1.22
CA GLU A 331 15.67 -7.06 -1.01
C GLU A 331 14.59 -6.06 -0.59
N THR A 332 13.37 -6.16 -1.14
CA THR A 332 12.25 -5.31 -0.75
C THR A 332 11.81 -5.61 0.69
N LEU A 333 11.71 -6.89 1.07
CA LEU A 333 11.38 -7.25 2.45
C LEU A 333 12.48 -6.86 3.44
N ALA A 334 13.76 -6.98 3.05
CA ALA A 334 14.88 -6.50 3.86
C ALA A 334 14.83 -4.97 4.06
N PHE A 335 14.41 -4.20 3.06
CA PHE A 335 14.12 -2.77 3.19
C PHE A 335 13.01 -2.52 4.22
N ILE A 336 11.87 -3.21 4.11
CA ILE A 336 10.73 -3.06 5.05
C ILE A 336 11.17 -3.38 6.48
N GLU A 337 11.94 -4.45 6.68
CA GLU A 337 12.42 -4.81 8.01
C GLU A 337 13.39 -3.79 8.60
N ARG A 338 14.28 -3.24 7.80
CA ARG A 338 15.31 -2.28 8.23
C ARG A 338 14.74 -0.88 8.49
N GLU A 339 13.81 -0.42 7.65
CA GLU A 339 13.42 0.98 7.59
C GLU A 339 12.00 1.25 8.12
N MET A 340 11.08 0.31 7.93
CA MET A 340 9.65 0.55 8.08
C MET A 340 8.97 -0.37 9.11
N THR A 341 9.72 -1.11 9.92
CA THR A 341 9.15 -2.01 10.92
C THR A 341 9.26 -1.41 12.32
N SER A 342 8.13 -1.29 13.00
CA SER A 342 8.09 -0.82 14.39
C SER A 342 8.55 -1.91 15.38
N PRO A 343 9.04 -1.54 16.57
CA PRO A 343 9.37 -2.51 17.62
C PRO A 343 8.17 -3.36 18.08
N GLU A 344 6.94 -2.92 17.84
CA GLU A 344 5.71 -3.64 18.17
C GLU A 344 5.20 -4.54 17.05
N ASN A 345 5.91 -4.67 15.91
CA ASN A 345 5.59 -5.43 14.69
C ASN A 345 4.45 -4.85 13.83
N GLY A 346 4.13 -3.58 13.98
CA GLY A 346 3.41 -2.83 12.96
C GLY A 346 4.39 -2.27 11.91
N PHE A 347 3.93 -2.04 10.70
CA PHE A 347 4.73 -1.41 9.66
C PHE A 347 4.34 0.06 9.53
N TYR A 348 5.35 0.94 9.49
CA TYR A 348 5.21 2.38 9.30
C TYR A 348 4.71 2.73 7.90
N SER A 349 4.18 3.94 7.72
CA SER A 349 3.45 4.30 6.51
C SER A 349 4.35 4.67 5.33
N SER A 350 5.36 5.52 5.52
CA SER A 350 6.16 6.01 4.40
C SER A 350 7.50 6.60 4.82
N LEU A 351 8.40 6.72 3.82
CA LEU A 351 9.58 7.58 3.86
C LEU A 351 9.36 8.76 2.90
N ASP A 352 9.76 9.94 3.33
CA ASP A 352 9.65 11.17 2.57
C ASP A 352 10.46 11.11 1.26
N ALA A 353 10.03 11.87 0.25
CA ALA A 353 10.79 12.10 -0.96
C ALA A 353 12.05 12.93 -0.68
N ASP A 354 11.96 13.85 0.28
CA ASP A 354 12.96 14.86 0.57
C ASP A 354 13.90 14.44 1.72
N SER A 355 15.14 14.86 1.59
CA SER A 355 16.11 14.89 2.68
C SER A 355 16.81 16.25 2.65
N GLU A 356 16.88 16.94 3.80
CA GLU A 356 17.45 18.29 3.92
C GLU A 356 16.80 19.31 2.94
N GLY A 357 15.49 19.14 2.63
CA GLY A 357 14.75 20.01 1.71
C GLY A 357 15.05 19.79 0.23
N GLU A 358 15.75 18.71 -0.15
CA GLU A 358 16.06 18.36 -1.52
C GLU A 358 15.52 16.98 -1.87
N GLU A 359 14.73 16.87 -2.96
CA GLU A 359 14.18 15.62 -3.42
C GLU A 359 15.27 14.62 -3.85
N GLY A 360 15.20 13.40 -3.35
CA GLY A 360 16.09 12.30 -3.74
C GLY A 360 17.52 12.37 -3.20
N LYS A 361 17.93 13.42 -2.48
CA LYS A 361 19.30 13.65 -1.99
C LYS A 361 19.90 12.46 -1.26
N PHE A 362 19.09 11.74 -0.48
CA PHE A 362 19.52 10.55 0.26
C PHE A 362 19.91 9.39 -0.67
N TYR A 363 19.30 9.28 -1.85
CA TYR A 363 19.39 8.11 -2.73
C TYR A 363 20.39 8.25 -3.87
N VAL A 364 20.67 9.47 -4.32
CA VAL A 364 21.50 9.76 -5.50
C VAL A 364 22.99 9.86 -5.16
N TRP A 365 23.84 9.70 -6.17
CA TRP A 365 25.30 9.65 -6.02
C TRP A 365 26.00 10.47 -7.09
N THR A 366 27.03 11.23 -6.74
CA THR A 366 27.94 11.80 -7.73
C THR A 366 28.92 10.72 -8.25
N SER A 367 29.41 10.92 -9.45
CA SER A 367 30.45 10.02 -10.01
C SER A 367 31.72 9.98 -9.14
N ASN A 368 32.14 11.14 -8.60
CA ASN A 368 33.34 11.25 -7.75
C ASN A 368 33.13 10.52 -6.39
N GLU A 369 31.96 10.67 -5.79
CA GLU A 369 31.63 9.98 -4.54
C GLU A 369 31.70 8.44 -4.71
N LEU A 370 31.21 7.92 -5.84
CA LEU A 370 31.34 6.49 -6.17
C LEU A 370 32.80 6.06 -6.33
N ASP A 371 33.68 6.92 -6.88
CA ASP A 371 35.11 6.64 -6.97
C ASP A 371 35.78 6.55 -5.61
N GLU A 372 35.46 7.50 -4.72
CA GLU A 372 36.00 7.54 -3.36
C GLU A 372 35.55 6.34 -2.51
N VAL A 373 34.27 5.98 -2.63
CA VAL A 373 33.67 4.92 -1.78
C VAL A 373 34.04 3.52 -2.29
N LEU A 374 34.04 3.28 -3.61
CA LEU A 374 34.19 1.95 -4.20
C LEU A 374 35.65 1.67 -4.67
N GLY A 375 36.49 2.67 -4.81
CA GLY A 375 37.87 2.51 -5.24
C GLY A 375 38.00 1.73 -6.57
N SER A 376 38.69 0.61 -6.55
CA SER A 376 38.96 -0.20 -7.76
C SER A 376 37.70 -0.82 -8.37
N SER A 377 36.61 -1.00 -7.62
CA SER A 377 35.33 -1.53 -8.14
C SER A 377 34.48 -0.45 -8.81
N SER A 378 34.78 0.84 -8.64
CA SER A 378 34.01 1.96 -9.15
C SER A 378 33.73 1.90 -10.67
N PRO A 379 34.72 1.62 -11.55
CA PRO A 379 34.48 1.57 -12.99
C PRO A 379 33.46 0.51 -13.41
N LEU A 380 33.47 -0.66 -12.76
CA LEU A 380 32.51 -1.73 -12.97
C LEU A 380 31.09 -1.28 -12.56
N ILE A 381 30.96 -0.73 -11.36
CA ILE A 381 29.67 -0.34 -10.78
C ILE A 381 29.07 0.85 -11.52
N LYS A 382 29.89 1.82 -11.93
CA LYS A 382 29.43 2.93 -12.77
C LYS A 382 28.87 2.45 -14.10
N ASP A 383 29.52 1.47 -14.72
CA ASP A 383 29.05 0.89 -15.98
C ASP A 383 27.77 0.06 -15.76
N TYR A 384 27.70 -0.70 -14.69
CA TYR A 384 26.57 -1.52 -14.30
C TYR A 384 25.30 -0.68 -14.07
N TYR A 385 25.44 0.46 -13.35
CA TYR A 385 24.32 1.35 -13.03
C TYR A 385 24.22 2.58 -13.93
N SER A 386 24.83 2.54 -15.11
CA SER A 386 24.70 3.61 -16.12
C SER A 386 25.04 5.02 -15.60
N VAL A 387 26.05 5.11 -14.72
CA VAL A 387 26.50 6.37 -14.12
C VAL A 387 27.20 7.25 -15.16
N SER A 388 26.82 8.52 -15.23
CA SER A 388 27.45 9.54 -16.05
C SER A 388 28.45 10.37 -15.23
N GLY A 389 29.60 10.72 -15.83
CA GLY A 389 30.56 11.60 -15.18
C GLY A 389 30.04 13.01 -14.89
N SER A 390 29.10 13.51 -15.72
CA SER A 390 28.41 14.80 -15.52
C SER A 390 27.11 14.71 -14.71
N GLY A 391 26.74 13.51 -14.28
CA GLY A 391 25.43 13.24 -13.70
C GLY A 391 24.38 12.88 -14.74
N ASN A 392 23.39 12.11 -14.33
CA ASN A 392 22.18 11.79 -15.10
C ASN A 392 20.91 12.32 -14.44
N TRP A 393 21.06 13.03 -13.33
CA TRP A 393 20.05 13.71 -12.52
C TRP A 393 20.52 15.11 -12.14
N GLU A 394 19.70 15.84 -11.39
CA GLU A 394 19.95 17.23 -10.97
C GLU A 394 21.26 17.41 -10.22
N SER A 395 21.85 18.60 -10.31
CA SER A 395 23.06 19.02 -9.59
C SER A 395 24.28 18.10 -9.79
N GLY A 396 24.38 17.38 -10.93
CA GLY A 396 25.49 16.47 -11.24
C GLY A 396 25.40 15.11 -10.54
N ASN A 397 24.29 14.83 -9.90
CA ASN A 397 24.00 13.54 -9.28
C ASN A 397 23.60 12.46 -10.31
N ASN A 398 23.65 11.21 -9.89
CA ASN A 398 23.16 10.08 -10.66
C ASN A 398 22.12 9.31 -9.85
N ILE A 399 21.01 9.04 -10.50
CA ILE A 399 20.11 7.95 -10.13
C ILE A 399 20.75 6.67 -10.65
N LEU A 400 20.82 5.64 -9.81
CA LEU A 400 21.34 4.33 -10.20
C LEU A 400 20.22 3.53 -10.88
N PHE A 401 20.48 3.06 -12.10
CA PHE A 401 19.54 2.21 -12.87
C PHE A 401 20.30 1.40 -13.91
N LYS A 402 19.76 0.29 -14.36
CA LYS A 402 20.39 -0.62 -15.34
C LYS A 402 19.85 -0.34 -16.75
N THR A 403 20.74 -0.31 -17.72
CA THR A 403 20.40 -0.20 -19.15
C THR A 403 20.98 -1.35 -19.97
N LYS A 404 21.83 -2.18 -19.38
CA LYS A 404 22.53 -3.28 -20.02
C LYS A 404 22.24 -4.56 -19.24
N THR A 405 22.23 -5.67 -19.95
CA THR A 405 22.11 -6.99 -19.31
C THR A 405 23.40 -7.37 -18.58
N ASP A 406 23.28 -8.24 -17.59
CA ASP A 406 24.39 -8.69 -16.77
C ASP A 406 25.45 -9.41 -17.63
N GLU A 407 25.07 -10.14 -18.71
CA GLU A 407 25.98 -10.77 -19.64
C GLU A 407 26.85 -9.71 -20.36
N LYS A 408 26.26 -8.63 -20.84
CA LYS A 408 27.02 -7.56 -21.53
C LYS A 408 28.04 -6.87 -20.62
N ILE A 409 27.67 -6.69 -19.34
CA ILE A 409 28.58 -6.11 -18.35
C ILE A 409 29.69 -7.12 -18.01
N ALA A 410 29.34 -8.38 -17.75
CA ALA A 410 30.29 -9.44 -17.45
C ALA A 410 31.32 -9.61 -18.58
N ASP A 411 30.87 -9.68 -19.84
CA ASP A 411 31.74 -9.77 -21.01
C ASP A 411 32.71 -8.58 -21.13
N LYS A 412 32.17 -7.34 -20.97
CA LYS A 412 32.97 -6.12 -21.04
C LYS A 412 34.09 -6.09 -19.99
N HIS A 413 33.77 -6.51 -18.77
CA HIS A 413 34.70 -6.50 -17.63
C HIS A 413 35.46 -7.83 -17.47
N LYS A 414 35.27 -8.79 -18.37
CA LYS A 414 35.93 -10.13 -18.38
C LYS A 414 35.67 -10.90 -17.08
N LEU A 415 34.43 -10.87 -16.60
CA LEU A 415 33.96 -11.59 -15.43
C LEU A 415 32.99 -12.69 -15.84
N SER A 416 32.87 -13.74 -15.03
CA SER A 416 31.70 -14.61 -15.08
C SER A 416 30.48 -13.91 -14.46
N LEU A 417 29.26 -14.35 -14.78
CA LEU A 417 28.05 -13.84 -14.18
C LEU A 417 28.08 -13.91 -12.64
N LYS A 418 28.60 -15.03 -12.10
CA LYS A 418 28.76 -15.20 -10.66
C LYS A 418 29.73 -14.18 -10.04
N GLN A 419 30.87 -13.91 -10.71
CA GLN A 419 31.81 -12.89 -10.24
C GLN A 419 31.18 -11.48 -10.30
N LEU A 420 30.42 -11.18 -11.35
CA LEU A 420 29.68 -9.92 -11.45
C LEU A 420 28.68 -9.78 -10.29
N GLU A 421 27.89 -10.80 -10.01
CA GLU A 421 26.93 -10.84 -8.90
C GLU A 421 27.63 -10.59 -7.56
N GLU A 422 28.75 -11.27 -7.29
CA GLU A 422 29.53 -11.10 -6.07
C GLU A 422 30.10 -9.67 -5.93
N GLU A 423 30.61 -9.07 -7.01
CA GLU A 423 31.15 -7.71 -6.99
C GLU A 423 30.03 -6.66 -6.82
N VAL A 424 28.89 -6.84 -7.48
CA VAL A 424 27.72 -5.96 -7.30
C VAL A 424 27.18 -6.05 -5.87
N ALA A 425 27.05 -7.26 -5.31
CA ALA A 425 26.60 -7.45 -3.93
C ALA A 425 27.52 -6.77 -2.91
N LYS A 426 28.85 -6.90 -3.08
CA LYS A 426 29.83 -6.19 -2.22
C LYS A 426 29.67 -4.67 -2.35
N ALA A 427 29.57 -4.17 -3.57
CA ALA A 427 29.41 -2.74 -3.80
C ALA A 427 28.10 -2.19 -3.18
N LYS A 428 26.98 -2.91 -3.34
CA LYS A 428 25.70 -2.55 -2.68
C LYS A 428 25.85 -2.46 -1.16
N ALA A 429 26.53 -3.41 -0.52
CA ALA A 429 26.75 -3.40 0.92
C ALA A 429 27.59 -2.17 1.36
N ILE A 430 28.67 -1.85 0.65
CA ILE A 430 29.53 -0.69 0.93
C ILE A 430 28.74 0.62 0.74
N LEU A 431 27.97 0.73 -0.34
CA LEU A 431 27.15 1.92 -0.62
C LEU A 431 26.03 2.08 0.41
N LEU A 432 25.40 0.98 0.84
CA LEU A 432 24.37 1.00 1.87
C LEU A 432 24.93 1.47 3.21
N GLU A 433 26.09 0.96 3.62
CA GLU A 433 26.80 1.41 4.82
C GLU A 433 27.14 2.89 4.73
N LYS A 434 27.75 3.34 3.64
CA LYS A 434 28.11 4.76 3.43
C LYS A 434 26.89 5.66 3.46
N ARG A 435 25.76 5.23 2.89
CA ARG A 435 24.51 5.97 2.88
C ARG A 435 23.93 6.20 4.29
N THR A 436 24.25 5.32 5.27
CA THR A 436 23.80 5.52 6.67
C THR A 436 24.39 6.76 7.34
N GLU A 437 25.47 7.32 6.79
CA GLU A 437 26.08 8.56 7.29
C GLU A 437 25.30 9.82 6.85
N ARG A 438 24.42 9.69 5.84
CA ARG A 438 23.61 10.80 5.32
C ARG A 438 22.40 11.06 6.24
N ILE A 439 21.91 12.30 6.21
CA ILE A 439 20.64 12.64 6.85
C ILE A 439 19.51 11.89 6.14
N ARG A 440 18.73 11.17 6.92
CA ARG A 440 17.67 10.29 6.40
C ARG A 440 16.44 11.10 5.99
N PRO A 441 15.66 10.64 5.00
CA PRO A 441 14.33 11.14 4.75
C PRO A 441 13.44 11.03 5.98
N GLY A 442 12.47 11.92 6.10
CA GLY A 442 11.46 11.86 7.16
C GLY A 442 10.74 10.52 7.17
N LEU A 443 10.58 9.93 8.36
CA LEU A 443 9.79 8.72 8.55
C LEU A 443 8.40 9.10 9.03
N ASP A 444 7.38 8.74 8.27
CA ASP A 444 6.01 8.75 8.75
C ASP A 444 5.74 7.47 9.55
N ASP A 445 5.94 7.56 10.86
CA ASP A 445 5.89 6.44 11.79
C ASP A 445 4.48 6.09 12.30
N LYS A 446 3.43 6.64 11.68
CA LYS A 446 2.07 6.15 11.92
C LYS A 446 1.87 4.78 11.26
N ILE A 447 1.01 3.97 11.84
CA ILE A 447 0.67 2.64 11.35
C ILE A 447 -0.79 2.67 10.90
N LEU A 448 -1.02 2.38 9.61
CA LEU A 448 -2.36 2.36 9.01
C LEU A 448 -2.82 0.90 8.82
N CYS A 449 -4.07 0.61 9.19
CA CYS A 449 -4.61 -0.74 9.19
C CYS A 449 -4.63 -1.35 7.78
N SER A 450 -5.19 -0.65 6.79
CA SER A 450 -5.27 -1.11 5.40
C SER A 450 -3.89 -1.38 4.79
N TRP A 451 -2.92 -0.48 5.00
CA TRP A 451 -1.58 -0.65 4.44
C TRP A 451 -0.81 -1.80 5.09
N ASN A 452 -1.04 -2.02 6.38
CA ASN A 452 -0.52 -3.21 7.06
C ASN A 452 -1.19 -4.49 6.55
N GLY A 453 -2.49 -4.47 6.20
CA GLY A 453 -3.16 -5.57 5.52
C GLY A 453 -2.53 -5.91 4.16
N LEU A 454 -2.19 -4.90 3.35
CA LEU A 454 -1.49 -5.09 2.08
C LEU A 454 -0.07 -5.65 2.27
N MET A 455 0.67 -5.17 3.27
CA MET A 455 2.02 -5.69 3.56
C MET A 455 1.96 -7.11 4.14
N LEU A 456 0.97 -7.41 4.96
CA LEU A 456 0.68 -8.77 5.44
C LEU A 456 0.52 -9.74 4.27
N ASN A 457 -0.26 -9.37 3.25
CA ASN A 457 -0.40 -10.15 2.01
C ASN A 457 0.96 -10.37 1.33
N GLY A 458 1.79 -9.35 1.22
CA GLY A 458 3.14 -9.44 0.66
C GLY A 458 4.01 -10.47 1.38
N TYR A 459 4.04 -10.43 2.71
CA TYR A 459 4.79 -11.40 3.51
C TYR A 459 4.26 -12.84 3.37
N VAL A 460 2.94 -13.03 3.34
CA VAL A 460 2.34 -14.36 3.16
C VAL A 460 2.64 -14.91 1.78
N ASP A 461 2.51 -14.11 0.72
CA ASP A 461 2.84 -14.53 -0.64
C ASP A 461 4.33 -14.84 -0.79
N ALA A 462 5.22 -14.05 -0.20
CA ALA A 462 6.66 -14.32 -0.16
C ALA A 462 6.98 -15.64 0.59
N TYR A 463 6.35 -15.90 1.75
CA TYR A 463 6.48 -17.17 2.47
C TYR A 463 6.09 -18.35 1.58
N ARG A 464 4.94 -18.27 0.92
CA ARG A 464 4.43 -19.34 0.08
C ARG A 464 5.39 -19.71 -1.06
N VAL A 465 5.98 -18.72 -1.72
CA VAL A 465 6.81 -18.97 -2.89
C VAL A 465 8.28 -19.27 -2.57
N LEU A 466 8.81 -18.73 -1.47
CA LEU A 466 10.20 -18.88 -1.06
C LEU A 466 10.41 -19.90 0.05
N ASN A 467 9.33 -20.34 0.71
CA ASN A 467 9.31 -21.27 1.85
C ASN A 467 10.27 -20.87 2.99
N LYS A 468 10.35 -19.55 3.30
CA LYS A 468 11.13 -19.01 4.39
C LYS A 468 10.26 -18.73 5.60
N GLU A 469 10.42 -19.51 6.67
CA GLU A 469 9.61 -19.41 7.91
C GLU A 469 9.71 -18.04 8.58
N GLU A 470 10.79 -17.30 8.34
CA GLU A 470 10.94 -15.93 8.85
C GLU A 470 9.83 -14.99 8.32
N TYR A 471 9.42 -15.14 7.06
CA TYR A 471 8.36 -14.32 6.48
C TYR A 471 6.98 -14.65 7.07
N LEU A 472 6.70 -15.92 7.30
CA LEU A 472 5.47 -16.32 8.01
C LEU A 472 5.47 -15.78 9.44
N SER A 473 6.60 -15.86 10.14
CA SER A 473 6.72 -15.34 11.51
C SER A 473 6.44 -13.84 11.58
N LYS A 474 6.93 -13.07 10.60
CA LYS A 474 6.65 -11.62 10.49
C LYS A 474 5.18 -11.34 10.16
N ALA A 475 4.60 -12.08 9.23
CA ALA A 475 3.18 -12.00 8.89
C ALA A 475 2.29 -12.24 10.12
N LEU A 476 2.56 -13.31 10.88
CA LEU A 476 1.82 -13.65 12.10
C LEU A 476 2.00 -12.60 13.20
N ALA A 477 3.22 -12.06 13.37
CA ALA A 477 3.50 -11.01 14.34
C ALA A 477 2.71 -9.73 14.01
N ASN A 478 2.67 -9.33 12.74
CA ASN A 478 1.90 -8.17 12.27
C ASN A 478 0.38 -8.39 12.44
N ALA A 479 -0.14 -9.53 12.01
CA ALA A 479 -1.57 -9.85 12.18
C ALA A 479 -1.99 -9.79 13.66
N ASN A 480 -1.19 -10.37 14.56
CA ASN A 480 -1.44 -10.32 16.00
C ASN A 480 -1.32 -8.89 16.58
N PHE A 481 -0.38 -8.07 16.07
CA PHE A 481 -0.29 -6.67 16.43
C PHE A 481 -1.59 -5.92 16.10
N ILE A 482 -2.13 -6.08 14.88
CA ILE A 482 -3.36 -5.42 14.44
C ILE A 482 -4.55 -5.87 15.33
N LEU A 483 -4.71 -7.16 15.56
CA LEU A 483 -5.78 -7.69 16.44
C LEU A 483 -5.69 -7.14 17.86
N LYS A 484 -4.49 -6.97 18.38
CA LYS A 484 -4.24 -6.50 19.75
C LYS A 484 -4.38 -4.99 19.93
N LYS A 485 -3.99 -4.20 18.91
CA LYS A 485 -3.82 -2.74 19.03
C LYS A 485 -4.86 -1.94 18.27
N MET A 486 -5.40 -2.48 17.20
CA MET A 486 -6.28 -1.75 16.29
C MET A 486 -7.71 -2.33 16.23
N LYS A 487 -7.92 -3.61 16.58
CA LYS A 487 -9.26 -4.18 16.72
C LYS A 487 -9.92 -3.68 18.02
N ARG A 488 -11.15 -3.17 17.89
CA ARG A 488 -11.94 -2.66 19.00
C ARG A 488 -12.72 -3.77 19.71
N LYS A 489 -13.22 -3.45 20.90
CA LYS A 489 -14.03 -4.40 21.71
C LYS A 489 -15.37 -4.75 21.07
N ASP A 490 -15.92 -3.90 20.24
CA ASP A 490 -17.16 -4.12 19.49
C ASP A 490 -16.96 -4.96 18.21
N GLY A 491 -15.73 -5.37 17.93
CA GLY A 491 -15.35 -6.14 16.74
C GLY A 491 -14.93 -5.30 15.55
N GLY A 492 -15.08 -3.98 15.61
CA GLY A 492 -14.63 -3.05 14.57
C GLY A 492 -13.12 -2.80 14.59
N LEU A 493 -12.63 -2.10 13.57
CA LEU A 493 -11.24 -1.70 13.43
C LEU A 493 -11.08 -0.20 13.65
N ASN A 494 -9.91 0.20 14.11
CA ASN A 494 -9.42 1.56 13.98
C ASN A 494 -8.47 1.66 12.79
N ARG A 495 -8.47 2.82 12.14
CA ARG A 495 -7.62 3.11 10.98
C ARG A 495 -6.15 3.23 11.32
N ASN A 496 -5.83 3.99 12.38
CA ASN A 496 -4.48 4.40 12.73
C ASN A 496 -4.01 3.84 14.07
N TYR A 497 -2.69 3.71 14.21
CA TYR A 497 -2.03 3.50 15.49
C TYR A 497 -0.71 4.27 15.53
N LYS A 498 -0.50 5.03 16.61
CA LYS A 498 0.78 5.68 16.89
C LYS A 498 0.93 5.92 18.39
N ASN A 499 2.09 5.57 18.96
CA ASN A 499 2.45 5.82 20.37
C ASN A 499 1.39 5.37 21.38
N GLY A 500 0.80 4.19 21.17
CA GLY A 500 -0.25 3.63 22.04
C GLY A 500 -1.65 4.19 21.80
N LYS A 501 -1.83 5.13 20.88
CA LYS A 501 -3.13 5.70 20.51
C LYS A 501 -3.63 5.10 19.18
N SER A 502 -4.91 4.75 19.14
CA SER A 502 -5.63 4.21 17.97
C SER A 502 -7.08 4.68 18.11
N ASN A 503 -7.47 5.76 17.44
CA ASN A 503 -8.68 6.52 17.74
C ASN A 503 -9.55 6.91 16.54
N ILE A 504 -9.07 6.72 15.31
CA ILE A 504 -9.87 6.99 14.11
C ILE A 504 -10.62 5.70 13.75
N ASN A 505 -11.93 5.79 13.55
CA ASN A 505 -12.74 4.64 13.11
C ASN A 505 -12.23 4.12 11.76
N GLY A 506 -12.18 2.80 11.60
CA GLY A 506 -11.73 2.17 10.36
C GLY A 506 -12.71 2.41 9.21
N PHE A 507 -12.15 2.65 8.02
CA PHE A 507 -12.89 2.76 6.76
C PHE A 507 -12.95 1.40 6.07
N LEU A 508 -13.73 1.28 5.01
CA LEU A 508 -13.95 0.01 4.32
C LEU A 508 -12.65 -0.63 3.80
N ASP A 509 -11.67 0.18 3.37
CA ASP A 509 -10.34 -0.30 2.92
C ASP A 509 -9.54 -0.98 4.05
N ASP A 510 -9.72 -0.56 5.31
CA ASP A 510 -9.10 -1.21 6.47
C ASP A 510 -9.64 -2.62 6.66
N TYR A 511 -10.95 -2.81 6.50
CA TYR A 511 -11.58 -4.12 6.58
C TYR A 511 -11.24 -4.99 5.37
N SER A 512 -11.36 -4.47 4.15
CA SER A 512 -11.15 -5.26 2.94
C SER A 512 -9.73 -5.80 2.83
N SER A 513 -8.72 -4.97 3.08
CA SER A 513 -7.32 -5.37 3.04
C SER A 513 -6.96 -6.38 4.14
N LEU A 514 -7.49 -6.19 5.35
CA LEU A 514 -7.20 -7.10 6.45
C LEU A 514 -7.92 -8.45 6.32
N ILE A 515 -9.17 -8.46 5.83
CA ILE A 515 -9.89 -9.70 5.51
C ILE A 515 -9.09 -10.51 4.48
N GLN A 516 -8.60 -9.87 3.41
CA GLN A 516 -7.75 -10.54 2.42
C GLN A 516 -6.47 -11.10 3.06
N GLY A 517 -5.82 -10.34 3.94
CA GLY A 517 -4.64 -10.79 4.70
C GLY A 517 -4.91 -12.04 5.54
N PHE A 518 -6.03 -12.07 6.26
CA PHE A 518 -6.42 -13.21 7.08
C PHE A 518 -6.82 -14.42 6.23
N LEU A 519 -7.49 -14.22 5.10
CA LEU A 519 -7.79 -15.29 4.14
C LEU A 519 -6.52 -15.92 3.58
N ASN A 520 -5.51 -15.11 3.26
CA ASN A 520 -4.21 -15.60 2.80
C ASN A 520 -3.44 -16.34 3.90
N LEU A 521 -3.46 -15.83 5.14
CA LEU A 521 -2.89 -16.53 6.30
C LEU A 521 -3.57 -17.89 6.53
N TYR A 522 -4.91 -17.96 6.48
CA TYR A 522 -5.62 -19.21 6.59
C TYR A 522 -5.18 -20.20 5.51
N GLN A 523 -5.18 -19.79 4.26
CA GLN A 523 -4.80 -20.65 3.14
C GLN A 523 -3.33 -21.09 3.18
N ALA A 524 -2.45 -20.34 3.84
CA ALA A 524 -1.04 -20.68 4.01
C ALA A 524 -0.77 -21.60 5.22
N THR A 525 -1.56 -21.48 6.29
CA THR A 525 -1.32 -22.16 7.58
C THR A 525 -2.36 -23.21 7.97
N PHE A 526 -3.54 -23.13 7.38
CA PHE A 526 -4.74 -23.87 7.77
C PHE A 526 -5.14 -23.64 9.24
N ASP A 527 -4.68 -22.56 9.86
CA ASP A 527 -5.15 -22.15 11.18
C ASP A 527 -6.51 -21.46 11.06
N GLU A 528 -7.54 -22.14 11.56
CA GLU A 528 -8.94 -21.68 11.48
C GLU A 528 -9.19 -20.34 12.16
N GLN A 529 -8.30 -19.89 13.07
CA GLN A 529 -8.40 -18.58 13.70
C GLN A 529 -8.50 -17.47 12.65
N TRP A 530 -7.67 -17.53 11.61
CA TRP A 530 -7.62 -16.49 10.58
C TRP A 530 -8.87 -16.46 9.72
N LEU A 531 -9.47 -17.61 9.44
CA LEU A 531 -10.74 -17.67 8.72
C LEU A 531 -11.90 -17.14 9.57
N GLN A 532 -11.91 -17.44 10.88
CA GLN A 532 -12.90 -16.91 11.82
C GLN A 532 -12.79 -15.38 11.97
N GLU A 533 -11.57 -14.85 12.06
CA GLU A 533 -11.34 -13.40 12.12
C GLU A 533 -11.76 -12.70 10.81
N ALA A 534 -11.44 -13.28 9.65
CA ALA A 534 -11.87 -12.77 8.35
C ALA A 534 -13.40 -12.70 8.26
N GLU A 535 -14.09 -13.77 8.67
CA GLU A 535 -15.55 -13.82 8.67
C GLU A 535 -16.17 -12.83 9.66
N ALA A 536 -15.58 -12.68 10.85
CA ALA A 536 -16.05 -11.72 11.85
C ALA A 536 -15.97 -10.28 11.33
N LEU A 537 -14.87 -9.91 10.67
CA LEU A 537 -14.71 -8.59 10.03
C LEU A 537 -15.67 -8.41 8.84
N MET A 538 -15.91 -9.46 8.05
CA MET A 538 -16.90 -9.41 6.96
C MET A 538 -18.31 -9.17 7.51
N ASN A 539 -18.72 -9.87 8.56
CA ASN A 539 -20.02 -9.68 9.19
C ASN A 539 -20.17 -8.25 9.77
N TYR A 540 -19.11 -7.73 10.39
CA TYR A 540 -19.09 -6.34 10.85
C TYR A 540 -19.25 -5.36 9.68
N SER A 541 -18.56 -5.60 8.57
CA SER A 541 -18.66 -4.76 7.37
C SER A 541 -20.06 -4.80 6.75
N LEU A 542 -20.68 -5.97 6.68
CA LEU A 542 -22.06 -6.12 6.20
C LEU A 542 -23.06 -5.35 7.08
N LEU A 543 -22.84 -5.31 8.39
CA LEU A 543 -23.72 -4.60 9.33
C LEU A 543 -23.58 -3.07 9.24
N HIS A 544 -22.36 -2.58 9.01
CA HIS A 544 -22.07 -1.14 9.20
C HIS A 544 -21.78 -0.37 7.92
N PHE A 545 -21.46 -1.05 6.82
CA PHE A 545 -21.07 -0.40 5.57
C PHE A 545 -21.96 -0.79 4.37
N TYR A 546 -22.60 -1.98 4.40
CA TYR A 546 -23.38 -2.48 3.26
C TYR A 546 -24.69 -1.73 3.08
N ASP A 547 -25.02 -1.43 1.83
CA ASP A 547 -26.28 -0.80 1.42
C ASP A 547 -27.13 -1.77 0.60
N GLU A 548 -28.21 -2.28 1.16
CA GLU A 548 -29.11 -3.22 0.52
C GLU A 548 -29.76 -2.67 -0.76
N LYS A 549 -29.85 -1.34 -0.92
CA LYS A 549 -30.50 -0.72 -2.07
C LYS A 549 -29.62 -0.75 -3.31
N SER A 550 -28.32 -0.51 -3.14
CA SER A 550 -27.34 -0.55 -4.22
C SER A 550 -26.67 -1.92 -4.35
N GLY A 551 -26.70 -2.73 -3.30
CA GLY A 551 -25.92 -3.98 -3.24
C GLY A 551 -24.41 -3.75 -3.15
N MET A 552 -23.98 -2.57 -2.69
CA MET A 552 -22.57 -2.14 -2.56
C MET A 552 -22.28 -1.72 -1.14
N PHE A 553 -21.01 -1.43 -0.84
CA PHE A 553 -20.60 -0.90 0.45
C PHE A 553 -20.29 0.60 0.35
N PHE A 554 -20.74 1.36 1.34
CA PHE A 554 -20.22 2.71 1.56
C PHE A 554 -18.78 2.64 2.09
N TYR A 555 -17.99 3.66 1.80
CA TYR A 555 -16.61 3.75 2.29
C TYR A 555 -16.54 4.03 3.80
N THR A 556 -17.49 4.80 4.32
CA THR A 556 -17.60 5.15 5.76
C THR A 556 -18.65 4.30 6.47
N SER A 557 -18.43 4.01 7.75
CA SER A 557 -19.40 3.31 8.60
C SER A 557 -20.67 4.13 8.83
N ASN A 558 -21.80 3.46 9.09
CA ASN A 558 -23.02 4.12 9.56
C ASN A 558 -22.90 4.65 11.00
N LEU A 559 -21.81 4.36 11.70
CA LEU A 559 -21.48 4.89 13.02
C LEU A 559 -20.73 6.23 12.95
N ASP A 560 -20.21 6.59 11.77
CA ASP A 560 -19.48 7.84 11.58
C ASP A 560 -20.42 9.01 11.40
N LYS A 561 -19.93 10.22 11.76
CA LYS A 561 -20.65 11.44 11.47
C LYS A 561 -20.75 11.68 9.97
N ALA A 562 -21.91 12.11 9.54
CA ALA A 562 -22.13 12.39 8.13
C ALA A 562 -21.25 13.55 7.64
N LEU A 563 -20.55 13.34 6.54
CA LEU A 563 -19.95 14.39 5.71
C LEU A 563 -20.97 14.93 4.71
N ILE A 564 -20.58 15.90 3.88
CA ILE A 564 -21.44 16.43 2.80
C ILE A 564 -21.85 15.38 1.77
N ALA A 565 -21.08 14.29 1.66
CA ALA A 565 -21.39 13.11 0.87
C ALA A 565 -20.90 11.85 1.57
N ARG A 566 -21.56 10.71 1.32
CA ARG A 566 -21.14 9.37 1.71
C ARG A 566 -20.86 8.58 0.44
N LYS A 567 -19.62 8.20 0.25
CA LYS A 567 -19.09 7.68 -1.01
C LYS A 567 -19.06 6.15 -1.05
N MET A 568 -19.12 5.59 -2.27
CA MET A 568 -18.83 4.19 -2.58
C MET A 568 -17.58 4.17 -3.44
N GLU A 569 -16.46 3.69 -2.91
CA GLU A 569 -15.21 3.60 -3.66
C GLU A 569 -15.25 2.39 -4.59
N LEU A 570 -15.26 2.63 -5.90
CA LEU A 570 -15.48 1.62 -6.94
C LEU A 570 -14.26 1.41 -7.83
N THR A 571 -13.50 2.47 -8.06
CA THR A 571 -12.37 2.46 -8.99
C THR A 571 -11.07 2.15 -8.27
N ASP A 572 -10.37 1.15 -8.78
CA ASP A 572 -8.99 0.87 -8.35
C ASP A 572 -8.09 2.07 -8.69
N ASN A 573 -7.08 2.26 -7.89
CA ASN A 573 -6.03 3.24 -8.11
C ASN A 573 -4.68 2.56 -7.83
N VAL A 574 -3.72 3.24 -7.24
CA VAL A 574 -2.48 2.63 -6.73
C VAL A 574 -2.74 1.56 -5.65
N ILE A 575 -3.90 1.63 -5.02
CA ILE A 575 -4.47 0.61 -4.12
C ILE A 575 -5.78 0.12 -4.74
N PRO A 576 -6.12 -1.18 -4.62
CA PRO A 576 -7.43 -1.70 -5.01
C PRO A 576 -8.57 -0.95 -4.33
N ALA A 577 -9.67 -0.72 -5.04
CA ALA A 577 -10.88 -0.15 -4.45
C ALA A 577 -11.42 -1.06 -3.35
N SER A 578 -11.86 -0.45 -2.25
CA SER A 578 -12.42 -1.19 -1.12
C SER A 578 -13.61 -2.09 -1.51
N ASN A 579 -14.50 -1.63 -2.41
CA ASN A 579 -15.60 -2.44 -2.92
C ASN A 579 -15.13 -3.60 -3.80
N SER A 580 -14.14 -3.41 -4.67
CA SER A 580 -13.62 -4.50 -5.51
C SER A 580 -12.97 -5.60 -4.66
N GLU A 581 -12.23 -5.20 -3.62
CA GLU A 581 -11.61 -6.14 -2.69
C GLU A 581 -12.64 -6.85 -1.80
N MET A 582 -13.67 -6.13 -1.31
CA MET A 582 -14.78 -6.74 -0.56
C MET A 582 -15.56 -7.75 -1.40
N ALA A 583 -15.78 -7.48 -2.69
CA ALA A 583 -16.46 -8.40 -3.59
C ALA A 583 -15.66 -9.71 -3.77
N LYS A 584 -14.35 -9.64 -3.93
CA LYS A 584 -13.45 -10.80 -3.96
C LYS A 584 -13.44 -11.55 -2.63
N ASN A 585 -13.35 -10.85 -1.51
CA ASN A 585 -13.36 -11.44 -0.19
C ASN A 585 -14.68 -12.18 0.11
N LEU A 586 -15.83 -11.61 -0.27
CA LEU A 586 -17.13 -12.28 -0.20
C LEU A 586 -17.13 -13.56 -1.02
N TYR A 587 -16.57 -13.54 -2.23
CA TYR A 587 -16.50 -14.73 -3.09
C TYR A 587 -15.64 -15.83 -2.47
N ILE A 588 -14.44 -15.50 -1.99
CA ILE A 588 -13.53 -16.47 -1.34
C ILE A 588 -14.17 -17.05 -0.08
N LEU A 589 -14.69 -16.19 0.83
CA LEU A 589 -15.37 -16.63 2.03
C LEU A 589 -16.58 -17.50 1.70
N GLY A 590 -17.38 -17.10 0.71
CA GLY A 590 -18.54 -17.84 0.25
C GLY A 590 -18.19 -19.25 -0.22
N LYS A 591 -17.08 -19.39 -0.96
CA LYS A 591 -16.58 -20.69 -1.44
C LYS A 591 -16.03 -21.56 -0.31
N ILE A 592 -15.20 -21.00 0.58
CA ILE A 592 -14.57 -21.78 1.66
C ILE A 592 -15.59 -22.15 2.77
N LEU A 593 -16.52 -21.25 3.09
CA LEU A 593 -17.51 -21.44 4.14
C LEU A 593 -18.83 -22.02 3.63
N TYR A 594 -18.96 -22.25 2.32
CA TYR A 594 -20.19 -22.69 1.66
C TYR A 594 -21.40 -21.77 1.91
N LYS A 595 -21.16 -20.43 1.91
CA LYS A 595 -22.18 -19.40 2.12
C LYS A 595 -22.65 -18.80 0.80
N GLU A 596 -23.76 -19.28 0.28
CA GLU A 596 -24.34 -18.82 -0.99
C GLU A 596 -24.72 -17.33 -0.97
N ASP A 597 -25.13 -16.78 0.19
CA ASP A 597 -25.44 -15.35 0.32
C ASP A 597 -24.21 -14.47 0.04
N TYR A 598 -23.01 -14.88 0.49
CA TYR A 598 -21.77 -14.15 0.19
C TYR A 598 -21.42 -14.20 -1.31
N ILE A 599 -21.59 -15.38 -1.93
CA ILE A 599 -21.37 -15.56 -3.37
C ILE A 599 -22.36 -14.69 -4.17
N SER A 600 -23.63 -14.68 -3.79
CA SER A 600 -24.66 -13.87 -4.40
C SER A 600 -24.36 -12.37 -4.32
N LYS A 601 -24.01 -11.87 -3.12
CA LYS A 601 -23.62 -10.46 -2.94
C LYS A 601 -22.41 -10.09 -3.80
N SER A 602 -21.37 -10.93 -3.84
CA SER A 602 -20.20 -10.73 -4.70
C SER A 602 -20.56 -10.60 -6.18
N LYS A 603 -21.42 -11.50 -6.67
CA LYS A 603 -21.90 -11.47 -8.06
C LYS A 603 -22.72 -10.21 -8.36
N THR A 604 -23.59 -9.79 -7.44
CA THR A 604 -24.38 -8.55 -7.56
C THR A 604 -23.45 -7.34 -7.64
N MET A 605 -22.43 -7.27 -6.77
CA MET A 605 -21.46 -6.17 -6.79
C MET A 605 -20.73 -6.07 -8.13
N LEU A 606 -20.23 -7.19 -8.69
CA LEU A 606 -19.62 -7.18 -10.02
C LEU A 606 -20.60 -6.78 -11.11
N ASN A 607 -21.83 -7.30 -11.06
CA ASN A 607 -22.85 -6.99 -12.06
C ASN A 607 -23.18 -5.48 -12.11
N ASN A 608 -23.15 -4.80 -10.96
CA ASN A 608 -23.37 -3.35 -10.86
C ASN A 608 -22.29 -2.52 -11.59
N VAL A 609 -21.07 -3.00 -11.68
CA VAL A 609 -19.94 -2.26 -12.29
C VAL A 609 -19.47 -2.85 -13.63
N LYS A 610 -20.01 -3.98 -14.06
CA LYS A 610 -19.53 -4.73 -15.23
C LYS A 610 -19.49 -3.90 -16.52
N SER A 611 -20.46 -3.01 -16.75
CA SER A 611 -20.44 -2.14 -17.92
C SER A 611 -19.27 -1.16 -17.96
N GLN A 612 -18.66 -0.88 -16.81
CA GLN A 612 -17.54 0.05 -16.66
C GLN A 612 -16.19 -0.66 -16.81
N THR A 613 -16.11 -1.97 -16.53
CA THR A 613 -14.86 -2.74 -16.59
C THR A 613 -14.28 -2.79 -18.00
N ALA A 614 -15.13 -2.95 -19.01
CA ALA A 614 -14.71 -3.08 -20.41
C ALA A 614 -13.89 -1.89 -20.95
N GLY A 615 -14.09 -0.69 -20.42
CA GLY A 615 -13.35 0.52 -20.83
C GLY A 615 -12.49 1.14 -19.74
N GLY A 616 -12.51 0.57 -18.55
CA GLY A 616 -11.92 1.17 -17.35
C GLY A 616 -10.44 0.89 -17.13
N MET A 617 -9.84 -0.02 -17.91
CA MET A 617 -8.41 -0.39 -17.79
C MET A 617 -8.01 -0.73 -16.34
N SER A 618 -6.84 -0.20 -15.91
CA SER A 618 -6.27 -0.41 -14.57
C SER A 618 -7.19 0.03 -13.42
N TYR A 619 -8.18 0.89 -13.70
CA TYR A 619 -9.13 1.33 -12.68
C TYR A 619 -10.18 0.28 -12.26
N TYR A 620 -10.24 -0.87 -12.96
CA TYR A 620 -11.16 -1.97 -12.64
C TYR A 620 -10.48 -3.34 -12.63
N ALA A 621 -9.15 -3.39 -12.62
CA ALA A 621 -8.37 -4.62 -12.69
C ALA A 621 -8.69 -5.63 -11.56
N ASN A 622 -9.02 -5.14 -10.37
CA ASN A 622 -9.39 -6.00 -9.25
C ASN A 622 -10.79 -6.61 -9.42
N TRP A 623 -11.71 -5.89 -10.06
CA TRP A 623 -13.00 -6.43 -10.51
C TRP A 623 -12.81 -7.47 -11.61
N ASP A 624 -11.86 -7.25 -12.52
CA ASP A 624 -11.56 -8.17 -13.62
C ASP A 624 -10.96 -9.50 -13.11
N ILE A 625 -10.27 -9.50 -11.97
CA ILE A 625 -9.87 -10.74 -11.29
C ILE A 625 -11.10 -11.52 -10.80
N LEU A 626 -12.10 -10.84 -10.22
CA LEU A 626 -13.36 -11.48 -9.84
C LEU A 626 -14.11 -11.98 -11.06
N LEU A 627 -14.16 -11.20 -12.14
CA LEU A 627 -14.75 -11.61 -13.42
C LEU A 627 -14.07 -12.88 -13.95
N ALA A 628 -12.73 -12.97 -13.88
CA ALA A 628 -11.99 -14.15 -14.30
C ALA A 628 -12.38 -15.40 -13.48
N TRP A 629 -12.61 -15.26 -12.15
CA TRP A 629 -13.14 -16.36 -11.33
C TRP A 629 -14.58 -16.75 -11.71
N LEU A 630 -15.42 -15.81 -12.14
CA LEU A 630 -16.78 -16.13 -12.57
C LEU A 630 -16.83 -16.70 -13.99
N VAL A 631 -15.84 -16.43 -14.83
CA VAL A 631 -15.68 -17.02 -16.17
C VAL A 631 -15.13 -18.45 -16.08
N SER A 632 -14.17 -18.67 -15.21
CA SER A 632 -13.56 -19.99 -14.95
C SER A 632 -13.58 -20.26 -13.45
N GLU A 633 -14.62 -20.95 -13.02
CA GLU A 633 -14.90 -21.15 -11.62
C GLU A 633 -13.73 -21.82 -10.88
N PRO A 634 -13.26 -21.25 -9.75
CA PRO A 634 -12.18 -21.80 -8.97
C PRO A 634 -12.51 -23.17 -8.36
N HIS A 635 -11.45 -23.97 -8.16
CA HIS A 635 -11.52 -25.20 -7.38
C HIS A 635 -11.27 -24.92 -5.89
N GLU A 636 -12.00 -25.60 -5.02
CA GLU A 636 -11.66 -25.74 -3.61
C GLU A 636 -10.73 -26.95 -3.47
N VAL A 637 -9.47 -26.73 -3.08
CA VAL A 637 -8.52 -27.80 -2.80
C VAL A 637 -8.40 -28.01 -1.30
N VAL A 638 -8.92 -29.15 -0.82
CA VAL A 638 -9.01 -29.48 0.59
C VAL A 638 -7.96 -30.54 0.94
N ILE A 639 -7.08 -30.21 1.89
CA ILE A 639 -5.97 -31.10 2.29
C ILE A 639 -6.11 -31.46 3.76
N VAL A 640 -6.41 -32.72 4.08
CA VAL A 640 -6.64 -33.15 5.47
C VAL A 640 -5.72 -34.31 5.83
N GLY A 641 -5.07 -34.19 6.99
CA GLY A 641 -4.14 -35.20 7.55
C GLY A 641 -2.82 -34.56 8.03
N SER A 642 -1.97 -35.40 8.67
CA SER A 642 -0.77 -34.93 9.38
C SER A 642 0.24 -34.15 8.51
N ALA A 643 0.34 -34.47 7.21
CA ALA A 643 1.25 -33.82 6.26
C ALA A 643 0.54 -32.77 5.39
N CYS A 644 -0.53 -32.12 5.89
CA CYS A 644 -1.30 -31.15 5.10
C CYS A 644 -0.47 -29.93 4.69
N LEU A 645 0.40 -29.43 5.57
CA LEU A 645 1.24 -28.27 5.27
C LEU A 645 2.36 -28.61 4.29
N GLU A 646 2.96 -29.79 4.36
CA GLU A 646 3.97 -30.25 3.38
C GLU A 646 3.35 -30.30 1.98
N LYS A 647 2.14 -30.88 1.86
CA LYS A 647 1.43 -30.93 0.57
C LYS A 647 1.00 -29.53 0.11
N ARG A 648 0.64 -28.67 1.05
CA ARG A 648 0.34 -27.27 0.74
C ARG A 648 1.56 -26.56 0.11
N LYS A 649 2.76 -26.76 0.68
CA LYS A 649 4.02 -26.23 0.15
C LYS A 649 4.39 -26.78 -1.23
N GLU A 650 4.05 -28.05 -1.53
CA GLU A 650 4.21 -28.60 -2.86
C GLU A 650 3.32 -27.87 -3.90
N PHE A 651 2.07 -27.55 -3.56
CA PHE A 651 1.19 -26.75 -4.42
C PHE A 651 1.72 -25.33 -4.65
N ASP A 652 2.37 -24.72 -3.66
CA ASP A 652 2.94 -23.37 -3.77
C ASP A 652 4.06 -23.24 -4.81
N GLN A 653 4.58 -24.36 -5.31
CA GLN A 653 5.50 -24.38 -6.45
C GLN A 653 4.80 -24.08 -7.79
N HIS A 654 3.47 -23.98 -7.82
CA HIS A 654 2.67 -23.75 -9.01
C HIS A 654 1.86 -22.48 -8.88
N TYR A 655 1.75 -21.72 -9.97
CA TYR A 655 0.85 -20.57 -10.03
C TYR A 655 -0.58 -21.05 -10.27
N LEU A 656 -1.44 -20.95 -9.28
CA LEU A 656 -2.80 -21.49 -9.28
C LEU A 656 -3.83 -20.44 -8.86
N PRO A 657 -4.07 -19.40 -9.70
CA PRO A 657 -4.94 -18.28 -9.34
C PRO A 657 -6.44 -18.68 -9.21
N ASN A 658 -6.82 -19.83 -9.77
CA ASN A 658 -8.17 -20.39 -9.70
C ASN A 658 -8.30 -21.51 -8.66
N VAL A 659 -7.54 -21.43 -7.56
CA VAL A 659 -7.62 -22.42 -6.47
C VAL A 659 -7.71 -21.70 -5.14
N PHE A 660 -8.71 -22.12 -4.34
CA PHE A 660 -8.81 -21.76 -2.93
C PHE A 660 -8.48 -22.98 -2.08
N PHE A 661 -7.57 -22.79 -1.14
CA PHE A 661 -7.09 -23.87 -0.30
C PHE A 661 -7.81 -23.87 1.05
N ALA A 662 -8.20 -25.07 1.49
CA ALA A 662 -8.64 -25.35 2.85
C ALA A 662 -7.94 -26.61 3.35
N GLY A 663 -7.81 -26.78 4.65
CA GLY A 663 -7.18 -27.97 5.17
C GLY A 663 -6.95 -27.94 6.67
N GLY A 664 -6.30 -28.99 7.15
CA GLY A 664 -5.92 -29.14 8.56
C GLY A 664 -5.35 -30.52 8.86
N GLN A 665 -4.69 -30.66 10.01
CA GLN A 665 -4.21 -31.96 10.48
C GLN A 665 -5.37 -32.89 10.86
N LYS A 666 -6.54 -32.31 11.15
CA LYS A 666 -7.80 -32.99 11.53
C LYS A 666 -8.95 -32.31 10.79
N GLU A 667 -10.12 -32.96 10.82
CA GLU A 667 -11.36 -32.26 10.47
C GLU A 667 -11.57 -31.11 11.46
N GLY A 668 -11.79 -29.91 10.92
CA GLY A 668 -12.00 -28.73 11.71
C GLY A 668 -13.49 -28.44 11.95
N LYS A 669 -13.79 -27.15 12.21
CA LYS A 669 -15.16 -26.70 12.48
C LYS A 669 -15.98 -26.38 11.22
N PHE A 670 -15.34 -26.30 10.05
CA PHE A 670 -15.96 -25.85 8.83
C PHE A 670 -16.44 -27.01 7.96
N GLU A 671 -17.65 -26.88 7.39
CA GLU A 671 -18.31 -27.88 6.54
C GLU A 671 -17.39 -28.42 5.43
N ILE A 672 -16.56 -27.58 4.87
CA ILE A 672 -15.61 -27.97 3.80
C ILE A 672 -14.61 -29.07 4.23
N LEU A 673 -14.35 -29.22 5.53
CA LEU A 673 -13.43 -30.21 6.08
C LEU A 673 -14.12 -31.49 6.54
N GLU A 674 -15.46 -31.52 6.65
CA GLU A 674 -16.21 -32.62 7.18
C GLU A 674 -16.10 -33.92 6.32
N ASN A 675 -15.96 -35.05 6.99
CA ASN A 675 -15.85 -36.37 6.36
C ASN A 675 -14.69 -36.53 5.37
N LYS A 676 -13.59 -35.80 5.59
CA LYS A 676 -12.41 -35.80 4.70
C LYS A 676 -11.15 -36.38 5.33
N LEU A 677 -11.17 -36.66 6.66
CA LEU A 677 -10.02 -37.29 7.33
C LEU A 677 -10.02 -38.80 7.03
N VAL A 678 -8.87 -39.29 6.55
CA VAL A 678 -8.62 -40.74 6.39
C VAL A 678 -7.50 -41.13 7.36
N ASP A 679 -7.77 -42.10 8.21
CA ASP A 679 -6.81 -42.54 9.22
C ASP A 679 -5.46 -42.95 8.61
N GLY A 680 -4.40 -42.42 9.18
CA GLY A 680 -3.02 -42.70 8.75
C GLY A 680 -2.60 -42.14 7.41
N GLN A 681 -3.44 -41.33 6.75
CA GLN A 681 -3.19 -40.80 5.43
C GLN A 681 -3.51 -39.30 5.34
N THR A 682 -2.69 -38.53 4.63
CA THR A 682 -3.05 -37.16 4.22
C THR A 682 -3.65 -37.19 2.82
N THR A 683 -4.89 -36.73 2.73
CA THR A 683 -5.71 -36.83 1.51
C THR A 683 -6.00 -35.45 0.94
N ILE A 684 -6.00 -35.35 -0.38
CA ILE A 684 -6.26 -34.13 -1.15
C ILE A 684 -7.58 -34.33 -1.91
N TYR A 685 -8.52 -33.43 -1.71
CA TYR A 685 -9.78 -33.36 -2.43
C TYR A 685 -9.78 -32.13 -3.33
N VAL A 686 -10.03 -32.31 -4.61
CA VAL A 686 -10.26 -31.23 -5.57
C VAL A 686 -11.76 -31.14 -5.80
N CYS A 687 -12.36 -30.06 -5.31
CA CYS A 687 -13.81 -29.88 -5.33
C CYS A 687 -14.17 -28.65 -6.17
N GLN A 688 -15.43 -28.61 -6.62
CA GLN A 688 -16.04 -27.43 -7.23
C GLN A 688 -17.54 -27.46 -6.87
N ASN A 689 -18.05 -26.38 -6.29
CA ASN A 689 -19.44 -26.27 -5.85
C ASN A 689 -19.88 -27.46 -4.94
N LYS A 690 -19.09 -27.78 -3.93
CA LYS A 690 -19.31 -28.90 -2.98
C LYS A 690 -19.17 -30.30 -3.59
N VAL A 691 -18.94 -30.44 -4.89
CA VAL A 691 -18.74 -31.73 -5.56
C VAL A 691 -17.25 -32.00 -5.71
N CYS A 692 -16.75 -33.03 -5.03
CA CYS A 692 -15.34 -33.39 -5.05
C CYS A 692 -15.08 -34.53 -6.04
N GLN A 693 -13.96 -34.46 -6.75
CA GLN A 693 -13.44 -35.55 -7.56
C GLN A 693 -12.86 -36.65 -6.64
N LEU A 694 -12.45 -37.79 -7.24
CA LEU A 694 -11.80 -38.85 -6.48
C LEU A 694 -10.57 -38.34 -5.74
N PRO A 695 -10.49 -38.56 -4.41
CA PRO A 695 -9.40 -38.02 -3.60
C PRO A 695 -8.03 -38.56 -4.04
N LYS A 696 -7.00 -37.76 -3.84
CA LYS A 696 -5.61 -38.06 -4.18
C LYS A 696 -4.71 -38.01 -2.96
N VAL A 697 -3.57 -38.69 -3.03
CA VAL A 697 -2.51 -38.63 -2.01
C VAL A 697 -1.34 -37.80 -2.52
N ALA A 698 -1.00 -37.91 -3.81
CA ALA A 698 0.08 -37.14 -4.41
C ALA A 698 -0.44 -35.82 -4.99
N VAL A 699 0.30 -34.73 -4.76
CA VAL A 699 0.00 -33.40 -5.31
C VAL A 699 0.00 -33.42 -6.83
N SER A 700 0.95 -34.13 -7.46
CA SER A 700 1.03 -34.29 -8.92
C SER A 700 -0.23 -34.87 -9.57
N ASP A 701 -0.97 -35.74 -8.85
CA ASP A 701 -2.22 -36.31 -9.35
C ASP A 701 -3.41 -35.36 -9.10
N ALA A 702 -3.40 -34.60 -8.01
CA ALA A 702 -4.39 -33.56 -7.76
C ALA A 702 -4.29 -32.39 -8.75
N LEU A 703 -3.06 -32.01 -9.16
CA LEU A 703 -2.83 -30.98 -10.17
C LEU A 703 -3.47 -31.35 -11.52
N LYS A 704 -3.47 -32.63 -11.92
CA LYS A 704 -4.14 -33.10 -13.13
C LYS A 704 -5.66 -32.95 -13.09
N GLN A 705 -6.24 -32.83 -11.88
CA GLN A 705 -7.67 -32.59 -11.70
C GLN A 705 -8.03 -31.10 -11.79
N ILE A 706 -7.06 -30.21 -11.56
CA ILE A 706 -7.21 -28.75 -11.61
C ILE A 706 -6.99 -28.23 -13.05
N THR A 707 -6.03 -28.78 -13.79
CA THR A 707 -5.54 -28.28 -15.09
C THR A 707 -6.20 -28.95 -16.31
N LYS A 708 -7.45 -29.35 -16.22
CA LYS A 708 -8.15 -29.95 -17.37
C LYS A 708 -8.64 -28.92 -18.37
#